data_e5cd049aa43fd53016d599e6fba8182a
#
_entry.id   e5cd049aa43fd53016d599e6fba8182a
#
_cell.length_a   1.000
_cell.length_b   1.000
_cell.length_c   1.000
_cell.angle_alpha   90.00
_cell.angle_beta   90.00
_cell.angle_gamma   90.00
#
_symmetry.space_group_name_H-M   'P 1'
#
loop_
_entity.id
_entity.type
_entity.pdbx_description
1 polymer ?
#
loop_
_entity_poly.entity_id
_entity_poly.type
_entity_poly.pdbx_seq_one_letter_code
_entity_poly.pdbx_strand_id
1 'polypeptide(L)'
;MTIALLCAVAQGAWAESVTFNVRSWDDTNKQVVTTQTTKDATVLAGDPGEWMMIGSYDDQADHYYVVKGNVSYKTLNVYGKAHLILADGATLTCTGGIKVETKNSNARLFIYSQGDGDREGRLIVTNSYEDAAGIGSSSPEDQGPIEIHGGYLDVTGGQYAAGIGAGRCSSFTVAHAGTVTVYGGTVKAQGGTRGAGIGAGAGHSAGTTSIHYSNGADFSLYGGTVTATGGELAAGVGGGGGYQAVILPDITAYGGGGGKCHVYGGTLTAQGGRRGAGIGAGNKGSGDSGYNINSGEVHIEGGTVTATGGDYGAGIGGGCNCSGGTVNISGGTVTATGRVNGAGIGGGEDGKGGTVTITGGTVIAIAGGECKAREAKGGSAIGCGKGVSDKGDPTNFGSLSMPDNYRVTAGDAENDIERMFTAGERVAACTWRNYAKIDACPHAVPTVGSDRTAAVTYTVGGDRHTSHCRYCAYTLQENHTFVSDVCNACGKRDNTSDDLWDVTLYRATGAASTGYAYHEVMKVVKGQPFTIPAVSATNGLTLMGYATSWTDGDGIEMKDGETLTAVGTVVTPEADINYYPRYRYRYVPTWTWNDDDATATLSIKCSALSDETINVSNITYDTSGEVKTATGTYTHNDATYTFTDTYLLPVNSLDLSDASSNDDNLDTYNGRKVTTLILTGRTLYADGSWNTLCLPFSLSAADTYTNLGSCTLKTLGSSDYDSATGTLTLNFTDASTIEAGKPYIIKWTSGSGNRTNPSFSGVTINYVDAAVKTDNVTFQGSFSPVSLEANDKTVLYLGADNKLYWPTADMTVGSCRAVFVLNGLTAGDLPSAANARAFVLNFGDESTGITTTNFTNDTNEAGAWYTLDGRCLSGKPTTKGLYINNGKKIVIK
;
A
#
# COMPACT_ATOMS: atom_id res chain seq x y z
N MET A 1 -10.50 -30.48 -48.12
CA MET A 1 -11.56 -31.07 -47.29
C MET A 1 -12.12 -29.96 -46.41
N THR A 2 -13.28 -29.51 -46.75
CA THR A 2 -13.97 -28.28 -46.32
C THR A 2 -14.36 -28.42 -44.85
N ILE A 3 -13.81 -27.61 -43.98
CA ILE A 3 -14.31 -27.47 -42.60
C ILE A 3 -15.27 -26.28 -42.59
N ALA A 4 -16.50 -26.59 -42.29
CA ALA A 4 -17.60 -25.66 -42.25
C ALA A 4 -17.35 -24.55 -41.22
N LEU A 5 -17.44 -23.31 -41.72
CA LEU A 5 -17.56 -22.09 -40.96
C LEU A 5 -18.91 -22.13 -40.23
N LEU A 6 -18.92 -22.45 -38.98
CA LEU A 6 -20.08 -22.20 -38.11
C LEU A 6 -19.99 -20.74 -37.65
N CYS A 7 -20.61 -19.86 -38.44
CA CYS A 7 -20.92 -18.51 -37.98
C CYS A 7 -21.88 -18.61 -36.82
N ALA A 8 -21.39 -18.48 -35.57
CA ALA A 8 -22.26 -18.03 -34.51
C ALA A 8 -22.70 -16.61 -34.90
N VAL A 9 -23.99 -16.44 -35.01
CA VAL A 9 -24.66 -15.15 -35.26
C VAL A 9 -24.35 -14.28 -34.05
N ALA A 10 -23.29 -13.46 -34.14
CA ALA A 10 -23.06 -12.38 -33.24
C ALA A 10 -24.32 -11.47 -33.28
N GLN A 11 -24.97 -11.30 -32.16
CA GLN A 11 -25.85 -10.15 -31.95
C GLN A 11 -25.01 -8.94 -32.33
N GLY A 12 -25.45 -8.12 -33.26
CA GLY A 12 -24.69 -7.14 -34.00
C GLY A 12 -23.82 -6.29 -33.12
N ALA A 13 -22.51 -6.48 -33.22
CA ALA A 13 -21.54 -5.59 -32.61
C ALA A 13 -21.63 -4.25 -33.34
N TRP A 14 -22.23 -3.25 -32.67
CA TRP A 14 -22.31 -1.90 -33.22
C TRP A 14 -20.98 -1.22 -32.97
N ALA A 15 -20.37 -0.69 -34.02
CA ALA A 15 -19.21 0.20 -33.89
C ALA A 15 -19.71 1.56 -33.42
N GLU A 16 -19.09 2.11 -32.43
CA GLU A 16 -19.43 3.42 -31.84
C GLU A 16 -18.18 4.29 -31.78
N SER A 17 -18.34 5.58 -32.05
CA SER A 17 -17.26 6.56 -31.96
C SER A 17 -17.01 6.91 -30.49
N VAL A 18 -15.82 6.57 -29.97
CA VAL A 18 -15.47 6.71 -28.56
C VAL A 18 -14.24 7.60 -28.41
N THR A 19 -14.34 8.59 -27.53
CA THR A 19 -13.21 9.46 -27.15
C THR A 19 -12.62 8.94 -25.83
N PHE A 20 -11.28 8.82 -25.78
CA PHE A 20 -10.56 8.30 -24.63
C PHE A 20 -9.19 8.95 -24.48
N ASN A 21 -8.58 8.80 -23.31
CA ASN A 21 -7.28 9.37 -22.98
C ASN A 21 -6.15 8.42 -23.43
N VAL A 22 -5.24 8.95 -24.25
CA VAL A 22 -3.96 8.30 -24.60
C VAL A 22 -2.85 9.02 -23.86
N ARG A 23 -2.04 8.30 -23.10
CA ARG A 23 -0.91 8.84 -22.36
C ARG A 23 0.39 8.42 -22.99
N SER A 24 1.33 9.35 -23.09
CA SER A 24 2.69 9.11 -23.57
C SER A 24 3.69 9.83 -22.69
N TRP A 25 4.93 9.41 -22.75
CA TRP A 25 6.01 10.05 -22.03
C TRP A 25 6.66 11.14 -22.86
N ASP A 26 6.77 12.33 -22.31
CA ASP A 26 7.55 13.42 -22.87
C ASP A 26 8.96 13.39 -22.27
N ASP A 27 9.91 12.89 -23.03
CA ASP A 27 11.28 12.71 -22.58
C ASP A 27 12.02 14.02 -22.35
N THR A 28 11.57 15.09 -23.00
CA THR A 28 12.15 16.42 -22.85
C THR A 28 11.75 17.06 -21.51
N ASN A 29 10.45 16.99 -21.17
CA ASN A 29 9.90 17.58 -19.96
C ASN A 29 9.81 16.59 -18.79
N LYS A 30 10.19 15.33 -19.00
CA LYS A 30 10.15 14.24 -18.00
C LYS A 30 8.78 14.12 -17.31
N GLN A 31 7.72 14.10 -18.11
CA GLN A 31 6.33 14.03 -17.63
C GLN A 31 5.44 13.21 -18.57
N VAL A 32 4.34 12.70 -18.02
CA VAL A 32 3.29 12.08 -18.83
C VAL A 32 2.43 13.16 -19.46
N VAL A 33 2.24 13.06 -20.77
CA VAL A 33 1.33 13.91 -21.55
C VAL A 33 0.08 13.11 -21.88
N THR A 34 -1.09 13.69 -21.65
CA THR A 34 -2.38 13.09 -21.99
C THR A 34 -2.98 13.79 -23.20
N THR A 35 -3.34 13.02 -24.23
CA THR A 35 -4.06 13.50 -25.41
C THR A 35 -5.38 12.75 -25.55
N GLN A 36 -6.43 13.46 -25.96
CA GLN A 36 -7.70 12.81 -26.27
C GLN A 36 -7.71 12.32 -27.72
N THR A 37 -8.14 11.10 -27.89
CA THR A 37 -8.24 10.44 -29.20
C THR A 37 -9.63 9.86 -29.38
N THR A 38 -10.20 10.01 -30.58
CA THR A 38 -11.50 9.44 -30.93
C THR A 38 -11.33 8.33 -31.97
N LYS A 39 -11.91 7.17 -31.70
CA LYS A 39 -11.88 6.00 -32.61
C LYS A 39 -13.24 5.33 -32.65
N ASP A 40 -13.56 4.68 -33.74
CA ASP A 40 -14.69 3.78 -33.81
C ASP A 40 -14.29 2.46 -33.12
N ALA A 41 -15.05 2.07 -32.13
CA ALA A 41 -14.77 0.92 -31.28
C ALA A 41 -15.98 -0.04 -31.25
N THR A 42 -15.70 -1.34 -31.31
CA THR A 42 -16.71 -2.38 -31.14
C THR A 42 -17.13 -2.46 -29.69
N VAL A 43 -18.45 -2.37 -29.42
CA VAL A 43 -18.98 -2.49 -28.05
C VAL A 43 -18.93 -3.95 -27.62
N LEU A 44 -18.29 -4.23 -26.48
CA LEU A 44 -18.28 -5.56 -25.87
C LEU A 44 -19.58 -5.77 -25.12
N ALA A 45 -20.36 -6.81 -25.51
CA ALA A 45 -21.66 -7.09 -24.91
C ALA A 45 -21.60 -8.00 -23.66
N GLY A 46 -20.59 -8.88 -23.59
CA GLY A 46 -20.34 -9.81 -22.48
C GLY A 46 -21.22 -11.06 -22.47
N ASP A 47 -20.59 -12.19 -22.18
CA ASP A 47 -21.21 -13.44 -21.76
C ASP A 47 -20.30 -14.12 -20.72
N PRO A 48 -20.72 -14.28 -19.47
CA PRO A 48 -19.88 -14.83 -18.40
C PRO A 48 -19.40 -16.26 -18.63
N GLY A 49 -20.11 -17.02 -19.45
CA GLY A 49 -19.79 -18.43 -19.75
C GLY A 49 -18.83 -18.61 -20.91
N GLU A 50 -18.57 -17.56 -21.69
CA GLU A 50 -17.85 -17.69 -22.95
C GLU A 50 -16.46 -17.04 -22.94
N TRP A 51 -15.64 -17.50 -23.90
CA TRP A 51 -14.40 -16.84 -24.27
C TRP A 51 -14.64 -15.90 -25.46
N MET A 52 -13.95 -14.77 -25.46
CA MET A 52 -14.04 -13.79 -26.53
C MET A 52 -12.68 -13.58 -27.18
N MET A 53 -12.64 -13.45 -28.49
CA MET A 53 -11.48 -13.02 -29.26
C MET A 53 -11.54 -11.52 -29.50
N ILE A 54 -10.47 -10.80 -29.19
CA ILE A 54 -10.26 -9.40 -29.53
C ILE A 54 -9.00 -9.22 -30.36
N GLY A 55 -9.10 -8.37 -31.41
CA GLY A 55 -8.04 -8.23 -32.40
C GLY A 55 -8.21 -9.21 -33.58
N SER A 56 -7.17 -9.37 -34.41
CA SER A 56 -7.21 -10.20 -35.61
C SER A 56 -5.89 -10.94 -35.86
N TYR A 57 -5.99 -12.16 -36.34
CA TYR A 57 -4.84 -12.98 -36.74
C TYR A 57 -4.15 -12.48 -38.00
N ASP A 58 -4.93 -11.97 -38.95
CA ASP A 58 -4.52 -11.84 -40.35
C ASP A 58 -4.04 -10.45 -40.70
N ASP A 59 -4.21 -9.47 -39.80
CA ASP A 59 -3.80 -8.11 -40.04
C ASP A 59 -2.97 -7.53 -38.87
N GLN A 60 -2.20 -6.51 -39.20
CA GLN A 60 -1.47 -5.71 -38.23
C GLN A 60 -2.21 -4.41 -37.84
N ALA A 61 -3.49 -4.32 -38.19
CA ALA A 61 -4.31 -3.15 -37.91
C ALA A 61 -4.65 -3.04 -36.44
N ASP A 62 -4.97 -1.84 -36.04
CA ASP A 62 -5.42 -1.52 -34.71
C ASP A 62 -6.93 -1.80 -34.57
N HIS A 63 -7.33 -2.66 -33.66
CA HIS A 63 -8.72 -2.99 -33.39
C HIS A 63 -9.16 -2.44 -32.02
N TYR A 64 -10.19 -1.59 -32.05
CA TYR A 64 -10.67 -0.90 -30.85
C TYR A 64 -11.95 -1.55 -30.31
N TYR A 65 -11.99 -1.73 -28.99
CA TYR A 65 -13.10 -2.29 -28.25
C TYR A 65 -13.44 -1.38 -27.08
N VAL A 66 -14.73 -1.17 -26.82
CA VAL A 66 -15.20 -0.39 -25.69
C VAL A 66 -16.06 -1.24 -24.75
N VAL A 67 -15.78 -1.14 -23.47
CA VAL A 67 -16.60 -1.72 -22.41
C VAL A 67 -17.53 -0.65 -21.88
N LYS A 68 -18.82 -0.94 -21.85
CA LYS A 68 -19.87 -0.07 -21.31
C LYS A 68 -20.70 -0.83 -20.28
N GLY A 69 -20.95 -0.21 -19.13
CA GLY A 69 -21.64 -0.89 -18.04
C GLY A 69 -20.84 -2.09 -17.50
N ASN A 70 -21.52 -3.05 -16.93
CA ASN A 70 -20.90 -4.26 -16.40
C ASN A 70 -20.86 -5.36 -17.46
N VAL A 71 -19.66 -5.75 -17.85
CA VAL A 71 -19.41 -6.76 -18.89
C VAL A 71 -18.56 -7.88 -18.31
N SER A 72 -18.93 -9.13 -18.55
CA SER A 72 -18.19 -10.28 -18.05
C SER A 72 -17.87 -11.28 -19.16
N TYR A 73 -16.67 -11.83 -19.10
CA TYR A 73 -16.23 -12.97 -19.91
C TYR A 73 -15.48 -13.98 -19.04
N LYS A 74 -15.49 -15.24 -19.45
CA LYS A 74 -14.59 -16.20 -18.83
C LYS A 74 -13.14 -15.88 -19.20
N THR A 75 -12.84 -15.75 -20.49
CA THR A 75 -11.49 -15.47 -20.99
C THR A 75 -11.55 -14.52 -22.18
N LEU A 76 -10.66 -13.51 -22.19
CA LEU A 76 -10.36 -12.74 -23.40
C LEU A 76 -9.08 -13.25 -24.03
N ASN A 77 -9.12 -13.57 -25.33
CA ASN A 77 -7.94 -13.95 -26.10
C ASN A 77 -7.57 -12.83 -27.07
N VAL A 78 -6.37 -12.29 -26.92
CA VAL A 78 -5.86 -11.18 -27.72
C VAL A 78 -5.12 -11.70 -28.94
N TYR A 79 -5.40 -11.13 -30.11
CA TYR A 79 -4.73 -11.41 -31.38
C TYR A 79 -4.32 -10.10 -32.07
N GLY A 80 -3.10 -10.04 -32.60
CA GLY A 80 -2.59 -8.81 -33.17
C GLY A 80 -2.64 -7.65 -32.19
N LYS A 81 -3.10 -6.48 -32.62
CA LYS A 81 -3.19 -5.26 -31.80
C LYS A 81 -4.61 -5.01 -31.33
N ALA A 82 -4.90 -5.23 -30.07
CA ALA A 82 -6.19 -4.97 -29.47
C ALA A 82 -6.13 -3.80 -28.49
N HIS A 83 -6.99 -2.82 -28.71
CA HIS A 83 -7.15 -1.60 -27.91
C HIS A 83 -8.45 -1.70 -27.11
N LEU A 84 -8.35 -1.86 -25.79
CA LEU A 84 -9.46 -2.01 -24.86
C LEU A 84 -9.73 -0.67 -24.16
N ILE A 85 -10.88 -0.09 -24.38
CA ILE A 85 -11.30 1.17 -23.80
C ILE A 85 -12.31 0.89 -22.69
N LEU A 86 -11.99 1.25 -21.47
CA LEU A 86 -12.89 1.17 -20.32
C LEU A 86 -13.66 2.50 -20.23
N ALA A 87 -14.95 2.48 -20.52
CA ALA A 87 -15.77 3.67 -20.41
C ALA A 87 -15.96 4.08 -18.94
N ASP A 88 -16.29 5.34 -18.71
CA ASP A 88 -16.51 5.87 -17.37
C ASP A 88 -17.60 5.06 -16.61
N GLY A 89 -17.25 4.59 -15.42
CA GLY A 89 -18.12 3.77 -14.59
C GLY A 89 -18.36 2.35 -15.08
N ALA A 90 -17.75 1.94 -16.21
CA ALA A 90 -17.86 0.57 -16.71
C ALA A 90 -16.94 -0.39 -15.96
N THR A 91 -17.36 -1.65 -15.87
CA THR A 91 -16.56 -2.72 -15.29
C THR A 91 -16.49 -3.91 -16.26
N LEU A 92 -15.28 -4.33 -16.61
CA LEU A 92 -15.03 -5.59 -17.29
C LEU A 92 -14.50 -6.62 -16.31
N THR A 93 -15.16 -7.77 -16.22
CA THR A 93 -14.72 -8.88 -15.37
C THR A 93 -14.30 -10.08 -16.23
N CYS A 94 -13.11 -10.64 -15.96
CA CYS A 94 -12.60 -11.86 -16.60
C CYS A 94 -12.20 -12.89 -15.54
N THR A 95 -12.86 -14.06 -15.51
CA THR A 95 -12.62 -15.09 -14.47
C THR A 95 -11.62 -16.18 -14.87
N GLY A 96 -11.21 -16.22 -16.12
CA GLY A 96 -10.21 -17.14 -16.68
C GLY A 96 -9.06 -16.40 -17.37
N GLY A 97 -8.85 -15.12 -17.02
CA GLY A 97 -7.74 -14.28 -17.45
C GLY A 97 -7.91 -13.62 -18.82
N ILE A 98 -6.94 -12.77 -19.14
CA ILE A 98 -6.77 -12.17 -20.47
C ILE A 98 -5.48 -12.70 -21.06
N LYS A 99 -5.57 -13.45 -22.16
CA LYS A 99 -4.42 -14.07 -22.81
C LYS A 99 -3.79 -13.14 -23.82
N VAL A 100 -2.53 -12.80 -23.59
CA VAL A 100 -1.70 -11.97 -24.48
C VAL A 100 -0.43 -12.77 -24.80
N GLU A 101 -0.47 -13.58 -25.85
CA GLU A 101 0.58 -14.54 -26.20
C GLU A 101 1.22 -14.19 -27.54
N THR A 102 2.54 -14.33 -27.68
CA THR A 102 3.24 -13.99 -28.92
C THR A 102 3.20 -15.12 -29.96
N LYS A 103 3.21 -16.36 -29.49
CA LYS A 103 3.25 -17.54 -30.35
C LYS A 103 1.91 -17.72 -31.07
N ASN A 104 1.94 -17.68 -32.37
CA ASN A 104 0.78 -17.78 -33.26
C ASN A 104 -0.20 -16.60 -33.27
N SER A 105 0.01 -15.54 -32.47
CA SER A 105 -0.96 -14.45 -32.37
C SER A 105 -0.37 -13.05 -32.50
N ASN A 106 0.94 -12.86 -32.30
CA ASN A 106 1.59 -11.54 -32.21
C ASN A 106 0.82 -10.54 -31.33
N ALA A 107 0.22 -11.05 -30.25
CA ALA A 107 -0.70 -10.30 -29.42
C ALA A 107 -0.04 -9.11 -28.75
N ARG A 108 -0.71 -7.97 -28.82
CA ARG A 108 -0.41 -6.74 -28.08
C ARG A 108 -1.70 -6.18 -27.49
N LEU A 109 -1.68 -5.85 -26.23
CA LEU A 109 -2.84 -5.31 -25.53
C LEU A 109 -2.57 -3.88 -25.06
N PHE A 110 -3.48 -2.99 -25.45
CA PHE A 110 -3.49 -1.60 -25.01
C PHE A 110 -4.75 -1.35 -24.19
N ILE A 111 -4.63 -0.78 -22.99
CA ILE A 111 -5.76 -0.52 -22.08
C ILE A 111 -5.86 0.98 -21.84
N TYR A 112 -7.06 1.53 -22.03
CA TYR A 112 -7.36 2.95 -21.90
C TYR A 112 -8.56 3.16 -20.97
N SER A 113 -8.69 4.38 -20.41
CA SER A 113 -9.91 4.89 -19.79
C SER A 113 -10.40 6.13 -20.52
N GLN A 114 -11.70 6.42 -20.47
CA GLN A 114 -12.26 7.67 -21.01
C GLN A 114 -11.89 8.85 -20.12
N GLY A 115 -12.09 8.75 -18.82
CA GLY A 115 -11.78 9.74 -17.81
C GLY A 115 -10.81 9.25 -16.75
N ASP A 116 -10.59 10.09 -15.76
CA ASP A 116 -9.75 9.85 -14.59
C ASP A 116 -10.55 10.05 -13.30
N GLY A 117 -10.07 9.48 -12.18
CA GLY A 117 -10.67 9.64 -10.85
C GLY A 117 -11.86 8.72 -10.60
N ASP A 118 -12.85 9.17 -9.83
CA ASP A 118 -13.92 8.34 -9.25
C ASP A 118 -14.81 7.60 -10.27
N ARG A 119 -14.79 8.04 -11.52
CA ARG A 119 -15.54 7.40 -12.62
C ARG A 119 -14.67 6.57 -13.55
N GLU A 120 -13.42 6.37 -13.20
CA GLU A 120 -12.49 5.59 -14.01
C GLU A 120 -13.03 4.18 -14.29
N GLY A 121 -13.03 3.75 -15.56
CA GLY A 121 -13.48 2.41 -15.93
C GLY A 121 -12.62 1.33 -15.31
N ARG A 122 -13.20 0.20 -14.94
CA ARG A 122 -12.57 -0.87 -14.15
C ARG A 122 -12.37 -2.14 -14.98
N LEU A 123 -11.24 -2.80 -14.71
CA LEU A 123 -10.93 -4.13 -15.23
C LEU A 123 -10.56 -5.05 -14.07
N ILE A 124 -11.42 -6.04 -13.81
CA ILE A 124 -11.23 -7.03 -12.77
C ILE A 124 -10.92 -8.37 -13.42
N VAL A 125 -9.73 -8.89 -13.14
CA VAL A 125 -9.26 -10.13 -13.75
C VAL A 125 -8.83 -11.11 -12.66
N THR A 126 -9.49 -12.26 -12.62
CA THR A 126 -9.02 -13.39 -11.83
C THR A 126 -8.73 -14.56 -12.79
N ASN A 127 -7.71 -15.35 -12.51
CA ASN A 127 -7.44 -16.50 -13.35
C ASN A 127 -7.61 -17.80 -12.56
N SER A 128 -8.65 -18.55 -12.89
CA SER A 128 -8.94 -19.86 -12.29
C SER A 128 -8.01 -20.98 -12.80
N TYR A 129 -7.23 -20.73 -13.86
CA TYR A 129 -6.25 -21.70 -14.37
C TYR A 129 -4.93 -21.54 -13.63
N GLU A 130 -4.51 -22.58 -12.90
CA GLU A 130 -3.33 -22.55 -12.01
C GLU A 130 -2.04 -22.05 -12.67
N ASP A 131 -1.87 -22.33 -13.95
CA ASP A 131 -0.63 -22.11 -14.71
C ASP A 131 -0.64 -20.87 -15.61
N ALA A 132 -1.70 -20.07 -15.58
CA ALA A 132 -1.88 -18.93 -16.47
C ALA A 132 -1.88 -17.60 -15.72
N ALA A 133 -1.26 -16.57 -16.29
CA ALA A 133 -1.26 -15.22 -15.75
C ALA A 133 -2.68 -14.61 -15.73
N GLY A 134 -2.93 -13.67 -14.84
CA GLY A 134 -4.17 -12.89 -14.86
C GLY A 134 -4.31 -12.14 -16.17
N ILE A 135 -3.34 -11.30 -16.51
CA ILE A 135 -3.17 -10.73 -17.86
C ILE A 135 -1.80 -11.11 -18.37
N GLY A 136 -1.74 -11.85 -19.49
CA GLY A 136 -0.46 -12.27 -20.09
C GLY A 136 -0.51 -13.65 -20.70
N SER A 137 0.51 -14.49 -20.45
CA SER A 137 0.56 -15.81 -21.09
C SER A 137 0.07 -16.94 -20.20
N SER A 138 -0.33 -18.03 -20.83
CA SER A 138 -0.51 -19.33 -20.19
C SER A 138 0.76 -20.18 -20.30
N SER A 139 0.87 -21.23 -19.50
CA SER A 139 1.99 -22.18 -19.61
C SER A 139 1.89 -23.00 -20.93
N PRO A 140 2.97 -23.17 -21.66
CA PRO A 140 4.31 -22.59 -21.55
C PRO A 140 4.59 -21.49 -22.62
N GLU A 141 3.65 -20.62 -22.85
CA GLU A 141 3.72 -19.61 -23.91
C GLU A 141 4.37 -18.29 -23.43
N ASP A 142 4.95 -17.53 -24.37
CA ASP A 142 5.56 -16.24 -24.10
C ASP A 142 4.52 -15.12 -24.08
N GLN A 143 4.67 -14.17 -23.14
CA GLN A 143 3.79 -13.00 -23.02
C GLN A 143 4.07 -11.98 -24.14
N GLY A 144 3.02 -11.43 -24.74
CA GLY A 144 3.08 -10.27 -25.63
C GLY A 144 3.09 -8.94 -24.86
N PRO A 145 3.44 -7.82 -25.55
CA PRO A 145 3.45 -6.50 -24.94
C PRO A 145 2.09 -6.06 -24.39
N ILE A 146 2.11 -5.43 -23.19
CA ILE A 146 0.95 -4.87 -22.53
C ILE A 146 1.26 -3.41 -22.22
N GLU A 147 0.39 -2.49 -22.68
CA GLU A 147 0.48 -1.06 -22.42
C GLU A 147 -0.78 -0.56 -21.72
N ILE A 148 -0.63 0.12 -20.57
CA ILE A 148 -1.73 0.62 -19.74
C ILE A 148 -1.65 2.14 -19.71
N HIS A 149 -2.62 2.78 -20.33
CA HIS A 149 -2.75 4.23 -20.40
C HIS A 149 -3.73 4.79 -19.34
N GLY A 150 -4.57 3.96 -18.74
CA GLY A 150 -5.53 4.36 -17.71
C GLY A 150 -6.44 3.22 -17.30
N GLY A 151 -7.34 3.51 -16.36
CA GLY A 151 -8.30 2.56 -15.80
C GLY A 151 -7.85 2.01 -14.45
N TYR A 152 -8.83 1.54 -13.70
CA TYR A 152 -8.58 0.79 -12.47
C TYR A 152 -8.50 -0.70 -12.81
N LEU A 153 -7.32 -1.29 -12.65
CA LEU A 153 -7.05 -2.70 -12.92
C LEU A 153 -6.83 -3.44 -11.61
N ASP A 154 -7.59 -4.51 -11.37
CA ASP A 154 -7.39 -5.45 -10.27
C ASP A 154 -7.18 -6.85 -10.85
N VAL A 155 -5.97 -7.35 -10.77
CA VAL A 155 -5.53 -8.51 -11.54
C VAL A 155 -4.89 -9.57 -10.64
N THR A 156 -5.47 -10.76 -10.62
CA THR A 156 -4.96 -11.92 -9.88
C THR A 156 -4.60 -13.05 -10.85
N GLY A 157 -3.37 -13.54 -10.74
CA GLY A 157 -2.89 -14.70 -11.51
C GLY A 157 -3.28 -16.05 -10.91
N GLY A 158 -3.19 -17.11 -11.73
CA GLY A 158 -3.34 -18.48 -11.24
C GLY A 158 -2.22 -18.89 -10.27
N GLN A 159 -2.40 -19.99 -9.57
CA GLN A 159 -1.56 -20.44 -8.44
C GLN A 159 -0.04 -20.39 -8.72
N TYR A 160 0.37 -20.71 -9.95
CA TYR A 160 1.79 -20.77 -10.35
C TYR A 160 2.19 -19.65 -11.31
N ALA A 161 1.38 -18.65 -11.52
CA ALA A 161 1.54 -17.66 -12.56
C ALA A 161 1.55 -16.23 -12.02
N ALA A 162 2.04 -15.30 -12.82
CA ALA A 162 2.05 -13.88 -12.48
C ALA A 162 0.65 -13.26 -12.47
N GLY A 163 0.46 -12.18 -11.73
CA GLY A 163 -0.72 -11.32 -11.87
C GLY A 163 -0.75 -10.73 -13.29
N ILE A 164 0.27 -9.95 -13.65
CA ILE A 164 0.49 -9.48 -15.01
C ILE A 164 1.85 -10.00 -15.47
N GLY A 165 1.88 -10.82 -16.54
CA GLY A 165 3.14 -11.37 -17.02
C GLY A 165 3.07 -12.77 -17.58
N ALA A 166 4.00 -13.64 -17.16
CA ALA A 166 4.08 -15.00 -17.67
C ALA A 166 3.31 -16.04 -16.83
N GLY A 167 2.86 -17.09 -17.51
CA GLY A 167 2.42 -18.32 -16.90
C GLY A 167 3.59 -19.15 -16.34
N ARG A 168 3.29 -20.36 -15.82
CA ARG A 168 4.31 -21.29 -15.33
C ARG A 168 5.18 -21.84 -16.48
N CYS A 169 6.47 -22.03 -16.22
CA CYS A 169 7.32 -22.82 -17.11
C CYS A 169 6.87 -24.30 -17.12
N SER A 170 6.97 -24.97 -18.26
CA SER A 170 6.70 -26.41 -18.35
C SER A 170 7.98 -27.23 -18.13
N SER A 171 7.86 -28.56 -18.15
CA SER A 171 8.98 -29.50 -18.05
C SER A 171 9.98 -29.40 -19.23
N PHE A 172 9.61 -28.74 -20.32
CA PHE A 172 10.39 -28.71 -21.55
C PHE A 172 10.55 -27.29 -22.14
N THR A 173 9.81 -26.32 -21.66
CA THR A 173 9.77 -24.98 -22.26
C THR A 173 9.69 -23.91 -21.18
N VAL A 174 10.41 -22.80 -21.40
CA VAL A 174 10.32 -21.59 -20.57
C VAL A 174 9.17 -20.74 -21.08
N ALA A 175 8.37 -20.18 -20.19
CA ALA A 175 7.40 -19.13 -20.48
C ALA A 175 8.06 -17.78 -20.14
N HIS A 176 8.35 -16.97 -21.15
CA HIS A 176 9.01 -15.67 -20.95
C HIS A 176 8.00 -14.58 -20.63
N ALA A 177 8.28 -13.81 -19.58
CA ALA A 177 7.57 -12.56 -19.37
C ALA A 177 8.03 -11.51 -20.37
N GLY A 178 7.09 -10.79 -20.95
CA GLY A 178 7.34 -9.77 -21.98
C GLY A 178 7.45 -8.37 -21.39
N THR A 179 7.06 -7.36 -22.17
CA THR A 179 7.02 -5.95 -21.75
C THR A 179 5.71 -5.59 -21.10
N VAL A 180 5.77 -4.85 -19.98
CA VAL A 180 4.61 -4.24 -19.33
C VAL A 180 4.91 -2.76 -19.12
N THR A 181 4.15 -1.88 -19.76
CA THR A 181 4.34 -0.44 -19.69
C THR A 181 3.10 0.24 -19.11
N VAL A 182 3.28 1.08 -18.09
CA VAL A 182 2.20 1.83 -17.45
C VAL A 182 2.46 3.33 -17.58
N TYR A 183 1.56 4.01 -18.29
CA TYR A 183 1.57 5.47 -18.44
C TYR A 183 0.60 6.16 -17.47
N GLY A 184 -0.40 5.45 -16.95
CA GLY A 184 -1.39 6.01 -16.03
C GLY A 184 -2.38 4.99 -15.50
N GLY A 185 -3.35 5.45 -14.69
CA GLY A 185 -4.36 4.62 -14.04
C GLY A 185 -3.87 4.02 -12.72
N THR A 186 -4.70 3.15 -12.15
CA THR A 186 -4.43 2.40 -10.92
C THR A 186 -4.35 0.92 -11.23
N VAL A 187 -3.20 0.29 -10.98
CA VAL A 187 -2.96 -1.11 -11.26
C VAL A 187 -2.66 -1.86 -9.98
N LYS A 188 -3.49 -2.84 -9.65
CA LYS A 188 -3.23 -3.83 -8.60
C LYS A 188 -2.96 -5.18 -9.26
N ALA A 189 -1.78 -5.72 -9.06
CA ALA A 189 -1.37 -6.99 -9.65
C ALA A 189 -0.92 -7.97 -8.55
N GLN A 190 -1.68 -9.04 -8.38
CA GLN A 190 -1.43 -10.09 -7.40
C GLN A 190 -0.97 -11.37 -8.12
N GLY A 191 0.22 -11.83 -7.83
CA GLY A 191 0.68 -13.16 -8.28
C GLY A 191 0.04 -14.30 -7.49
N GLY A 192 -0.09 -15.46 -8.11
CA GLY A 192 -0.41 -16.67 -7.37
C GLY A 192 0.71 -17.09 -6.41
N THR A 193 0.55 -18.16 -5.64
CA THR A 193 1.48 -18.59 -4.58
C THR A 193 2.96 -18.60 -5.00
N ARG A 194 3.24 -18.83 -6.28
CA ARG A 194 4.60 -18.86 -6.84
C ARG A 194 4.83 -17.90 -8.01
N GLY A 195 3.86 -17.08 -8.33
CA GLY A 195 3.95 -16.07 -9.38
C GLY A 195 4.30 -14.69 -8.83
N ALA A 196 5.00 -13.89 -9.63
CA ALA A 196 5.25 -12.48 -9.33
C ALA A 196 3.94 -11.66 -9.43
N GLY A 197 3.85 -10.53 -8.74
CA GLY A 197 2.76 -9.58 -8.98
C GLY A 197 2.79 -9.09 -10.44
N ILE A 198 3.94 -8.55 -10.87
CA ILE A 198 4.22 -8.23 -12.27
C ILE A 198 5.52 -8.94 -12.65
N GLY A 199 5.49 -9.83 -13.65
CA GLY A 199 6.70 -10.50 -14.13
C GLY A 199 6.54 -11.98 -14.44
N ALA A 200 7.38 -12.82 -13.80
CA ALA A 200 7.45 -14.24 -14.12
C ALA A 200 6.47 -15.10 -13.31
N GLY A 201 6.00 -16.16 -13.94
CA GLY A 201 5.39 -17.29 -13.24
C GLY A 201 6.42 -18.22 -12.60
N ALA A 202 5.96 -19.33 -12.04
CA ALA A 202 6.81 -20.31 -11.39
C ALA A 202 7.80 -20.98 -12.36
N GLY A 203 9.04 -21.13 -11.94
CA GLY A 203 9.99 -22.01 -12.60
C GLY A 203 9.59 -23.48 -12.39
N HIS A 204 10.00 -24.38 -13.27
CA HIS A 204 9.71 -25.81 -13.23
C HIS A 204 10.98 -26.66 -13.25
N SER A 205 11.06 -27.68 -12.40
CA SER A 205 12.12 -28.71 -12.44
C SER A 205 11.51 -30.07 -12.71
N ALA A 206 11.92 -30.72 -13.81
CA ALA A 206 11.52 -32.05 -14.18
C ALA A 206 12.74 -33.00 -14.16
N GLY A 207 13.02 -33.58 -12.99
CA GLY A 207 14.14 -34.52 -12.86
C GLY A 207 15.52 -33.87 -12.75
N THR A 208 16.58 -34.65 -12.92
CA THR A 208 17.98 -34.27 -12.61
C THR A 208 18.67 -33.38 -13.64
N THR A 209 18.09 -33.11 -14.80
CA THR A 209 18.83 -32.54 -15.94
C THR A 209 18.20 -31.29 -16.57
N SER A 210 16.94 -30.97 -16.29
CA SER A 210 16.25 -29.86 -16.96
C SER A 210 15.62 -28.92 -15.94
N ILE A 211 16.21 -27.73 -15.82
CA ILE A 211 15.72 -26.62 -14.98
C ILE A 211 15.23 -25.53 -15.90
N HIS A 212 13.97 -25.18 -15.79
CA HIS A 212 13.34 -24.12 -16.57
C HIS A 212 12.84 -23.02 -15.63
N TYR A 213 13.35 -21.80 -15.78
CA TYR A 213 12.88 -20.62 -15.06
C TYR A 213 12.79 -19.44 -16.02
N SER A 214 11.83 -18.56 -15.80
CA SER A 214 11.64 -17.32 -16.55
C SER A 214 12.21 -16.16 -15.77
N ASN A 215 12.86 -15.23 -16.45
CA ASN A 215 13.16 -13.91 -15.88
C ASN A 215 11.87 -13.08 -15.76
N GLY A 216 11.88 -12.10 -14.86
CA GLY A 216 10.81 -11.12 -14.73
C GLY A 216 10.60 -10.31 -16.00
N ALA A 217 9.48 -9.61 -16.06
CA ALA A 217 9.13 -8.75 -17.19
C ALA A 217 10.09 -7.56 -17.34
N ASP A 218 10.13 -6.99 -18.55
CA ASP A 218 10.63 -5.65 -18.78
C ASP A 218 9.50 -4.67 -18.41
N PHE A 219 9.47 -4.24 -17.14
CA PHE A 219 8.45 -3.36 -16.59
C PHE A 219 8.90 -1.90 -16.63
N SER A 220 8.04 -1.02 -17.17
CA SER A 220 8.28 0.43 -17.22
C SER A 220 7.09 1.20 -16.64
N LEU A 221 7.34 2.07 -15.66
CA LEU A 221 6.36 2.96 -15.06
C LEU A 221 6.69 4.41 -15.37
N TYR A 222 5.85 5.06 -16.13
CA TYR A 222 5.94 6.47 -16.47
C TYR A 222 5.02 7.33 -15.59
N GLY A 223 3.85 6.81 -15.20
CA GLY A 223 2.87 7.51 -14.39
C GLY A 223 1.81 6.57 -13.82
N GLY A 224 0.86 7.11 -13.03
CA GLY A 224 -0.17 6.34 -12.35
C GLY A 224 0.32 5.69 -11.04
N THR A 225 -0.49 4.77 -10.52
CA THR A 225 -0.22 4.07 -9.25
C THR A 225 -0.24 2.56 -9.50
N VAL A 226 0.87 1.90 -9.16
CA VAL A 226 1.02 0.45 -9.32
C VAL A 226 1.27 -0.21 -7.96
N THR A 227 0.44 -1.19 -7.61
CA THR A 227 0.65 -2.08 -6.47
C THR A 227 0.87 -3.49 -7.00
N ALA A 228 2.06 -4.03 -6.80
CA ALA A 228 2.43 -5.36 -7.25
C ALA A 228 2.79 -6.26 -6.07
N THR A 229 2.03 -7.34 -5.86
CA THR A 229 2.23 -8.27 -4.74
C THR A 229 2.60 -9.66 -5.28
N GLY A 230 3.76 -10.15 -4.89
CA GLY A 230 4.20 -11.51 -5.21
C GLY A 230 3.56 -12.57 -4.32
N GLY A 231 3.43 -13.78 -4.84
CA GLY A 231 3.08 -14.94 -4.04
C GLY A 231 4.20 -15.37 -3.08
N GLU A 232 3.98 -16.36 -2.24
CA GLU A 232 4.86 -16.75 -1.11
C GLU A 232 6.36 -16.85 -1.45
N LEU A 233 6.69 -17.32 -2.67
CA LEU A 233 8.07 -17.53 -3.10
C LEU A 233 8.55 -16.55 -4.17
N ALA A 234 7.74 -15.57 -4.55
CA ALA A 234 7.95 -14.73 -5.71
C ALA A 234 8.15 -13.24 -5.35
N ALA A 235 8.70 -12.49 -6.28
CA ALA A 235 8.87 -11.05 -6.14
C ALA A 235 7.55 -10.29 -6.34
N GLY A 236 7.44 -9.08 -5.81
CA GLY A 236 6.36 -8.14 -6.17
C GLY A 236 6.45 -7.76 -7.65
N VAL A 237 7.59 -7.22 -8.06
CA VAL A 237 7.94 -7.00 -9.47
C VAL A 237 9.19 -7.79 -9.80
N GLY A 238 9.11 -8.73 -10.76
CA GLY A 238 10.26 -9.50 -11.21
C GLY A 238 10.08 -11.01 -11.25
N GLY A 239 10.89 -11.75 -10.50
CA GLY A 239 10.98 -13.21 -10.59
C GLY A 239 9.88 -13.99 -9.88
N GLY A 240 9.44 -15.08 -10.47
CA GLY A 240 8.57 -16.07 -9.84
C GLY A 240 9.32 -17.03 -8.91
N GLY A 241 8.60 -17.81 -8.11
CA GLY A 241 9.15 -18.85 -7.24
C GLY A 241 9.43 -20.18 -7.97
N GLY A 242 10.32 -21.01 -7.42
CA GLY A 242 10.57 -22.35 -7.95
C GLY A 242 9.43 -23.33 -7.65
N TYR A 243 9.13 -24.22 -8.58
CA TYR A 243 8.22 -25.35 -8.42
C TYR A 243 8.93 -26.67 -8.69
N GLN A 244 8.85 -27.61 -7.74
CA GLN A 244 9.40 -28.95 -7.85
C GLN A 244 8.27 -29.96 -8.02
N ALA A 245 8.21 -30.62 -9.18
CA ALA A 245 7.16 -31.59 -9.49
C ALA A 245 7.36 -32.95 -8.79
N VAL A 246 8.61 -33.28 -8.41
CA VAL A 246 8.96 -34.56 -7.75
C VAL A 246 9.91 -34.26 -6.60
N ILE A 247 9.60 -34.77 -5.40
CA ILE A 247 10.48 -34.64 -4.21
C ILE A 247 11.60 -35.66 -4.35
N LEU A 248 12.71 -35.25 -4.93
CA LEU A 248 13.96 -36.04 -4.88
C LEU A 248 14.95 -35.31 -3.97
N PRO A 249 15.74 -36.01 -3.16
CA PRO A 249 16.55 -35.39 -2.11
C PRO A 249 17.63 -34.42 -2.61
N ASP A 250 18.01 -34.50 -3.89
CA ASP A 250 19.13 -33.74 -4.43
C ASP A 250 18.73 -32.71 -5.54
N ILE A 251 17.43 -32.45 -5.75
CA ILE A 251 16.98 -31.54 -6.82
C ILE A 251 16.22 -30.36 -6.24
N THR A 252 16.73 -29.20 -6.53
CA THR A 252 16.18 -27.92 -6.09
C THR A 252 15.41 -27.26 -7.23
N ALA A 253 14.20 -26.78 -6.93
CA ALA A 253 13.45 -25.95 -7.87
C ALA A 253 13.99 -24.52 -7.87
N TYR A 254 14.34 -24.00 -9.04
CA TYR A 254 14.86 -22.65 -9.18
C TYR A 254 13.74 -21.67 -9.48
N GLY A 255 13.75 -20.56 -8.77
CA GLY A 255 12.88 -19.41 -9.06
C GLY A 255 13.40 -18.56 -10.21
N GLY A 256 12.60 -17.66 -10.69
CA GLY A 256 12.94 -16.74 -11.78
C GLY A 256 13.88 -15.62 -11.33
N GLY A 257 14.73 -15.16 -12.24
CA GLY A 257 15.51 -13.93 -12.09
C GLY A 257 14.65 -12.67 -12.14
N GLY A 258 15.24 -11.52 -11.77
CA GLY A 258 14.47 -10.25 -11.59
C GLY A 258 14.20 -9.62 -12.92
N GLY A 259 14.08 -9.63 -13.97
CA GLY A 259 13.82 -8.84 -15.20
C GLY A 259 14.41 -7.44 -15.16
N LYS A 260 13.77 -6.51 -15.83
CA LYS A 260 14.08 -5.09 -15.80
C LYS A 260 12.92 -4.30 -15.20
N CYS A 261 13.23 -3.42 -14.26
CA CYS A 261 12.23 -2.51 -13.70
C CYS A 261 12.72 -1.08 -13.90
N HIS A 262 11.98 -0.29 -14.68
CA HIS A 262 12.31 1.10 -14.95
C HIS A 262 11.18 2.02 -14.48
N VAL A 263 11.48 2.92 -13.54
CA VAL A 263 10.53 3.88 -12.98
C VAL A 263 10.98 5.29 -13.38
N TYR A 264 10.25 5.90 -14.30
CA TYR A 264 10.44 7.28 -14.75
C TYR A 264 9.62 8.26 -13.91
N GLY A 265 8.44 7.80 -13.43
CA GLY A 265 7.51 8.61 -12.65
C GLY A 265 6.42 7.76 -12.01
N GLY A 266 5.36 8.41 -11.45
CA GLY A 266 4.26 7.71 -10.80
C GLY A 266 4.61 7.13 -9.42
N THR A 267 3.77 6.21 -8.95
CA THR A 267 3.92 5.55 -7.64
C THR A 267 3.96 4.04 -7.80
N LEU A 268 5.03 3.40 -7.33
CA LEU A 268 5.19 1.96 -7.32
C LEU A 268 5.25 1.44 -5.89
N THR A 269 4.31 0.59 -5.51
CA THR A 269 4.36 -0.22 -4.29
C THR A 269 4.56 -1.68 -4.69
N ALA A 270 5.73 -2.24 -4.37
CA ALA A 270 6.07 -3.61 -4.70
C ALA A 270 6.34 -4.42 -3.44
N GLN A 271 5.55 -5.47 -3.23
CA GLN A 271 5.69 -6.36 -2.08
C GLN A 271 6.03 -7.77 -2.51
N GLY A 272 7.19 -8.27 -2.09
CA GLY A 272 7.57 -9.67 -2.25
C GLY A 272 6.81 -10.57 -1.29
N GLY A 273 6.57 -11.82 -1.71
CA GLY A 273 6.13 -12.85 -0.79
C GLY A 273 7.26 -13.28 0.15
N ARG A 274 6.97 -14.20 1.08
CA ARG A 274 7.86 -14.57 2.20
C ARG A 274 9.34 -14.74 1.83
N ARG A 275 9.64 -15.28 0.63
CA ARG A 275 11.01 -15.54 0.16
C ARG A 275 11.42 -14.70 -1.05
N GLY A 276 10.54 -13.87 -1.58
CA GLY A 276 10.79 -13.03 -2.75
C GLY A 276 11.26 -11.62 -2.38
N ALA A 277 11.93 -10.96 -3.30
CA ALA A 277 12.23 -9.53 -3.20
C ALA A 277 10.98 -8.68 -3.41
N GLY A 278 10.96 -7.43 -2.93
CA GLY A 278 9.95 -6.44 -3.35
C GLY A 278 10.06 -6.20 -4.86
N ILE A 279 11.23 -5.77 -5.32
CA ILE A 279 11.58 -5.66 -6.74
C ILE A 279 12.84 -6.50 -6.98
N GLY A 280 12.79 -7.48 -7.90
CA GLY A 280 13.94 -8.29 -8.27
C GLY A 280 13.66 -9.79 -8.35
N ALA A 281 14.51 -10.63 -7.74
CA ALA A 281 14.38 -12.08 -7.88
C ALA A 281 13.34 -12.70 -6.95
N GLY A 282 12.75 -13.82 -7.39
CA GLY A 282 12.04 -14.75 -6.53
C GLY A 282 13.00 -15.63 -5.72
N ASN A 283 12.48 -16.67 -5.05
CA ASN A 283 13.27 -17.61 -4.25
C ASN A 283 14.09 -18.56 -5.13
N LYS A 284 15.40 -18.66 -4.93
CA LYS A 284 16.28 -19.60 -5.64
C LYS A 284 16.06 -21.08 -5.23
N GLY A 285 15.49 -21.35 -4.05
CA GLY A 285 15.48 -22.67 -3.45
C GLY A 285 16.79 -22.97 -2.67
N SER A 286 16.84 -24.13 -2.01
CA SER A 286 18.01 -24.58 -1.23
C SER A 286 18.84 -25.57 -2.04
N GLY A 287 20.09 -25.28 -2.36
CA GLY A 287 21.02 -26.19 -3.03
C GLY A 287 22.26 -25.45 -3.53
N ASP A 288 23.41 -26.06 -3.37
CA ASP A 288 24.73 -25.50 -3.70
C ASP A 288 25.11 -25.75 -5.19
N SER A 289 24.15 -25.73 -6.08
CA SER A 289 24.45 -25.84 -7.53
C SER A 289 24.80 -24.46 -8.05
N GLY A 290 25.98 -24.30 -8.63
CA GLY A 290 26.59 -23.05 -9.10
C GLY A 290 25.81 -22.19 -10.12
N TYR A 291 24.50 -22.29 -10.17
CA TYR A 291 23.61 -21.43 -10.94
C TYR A 291 23.36 -20.11 -10.20
N ASN A 292 23.86 -19.04 -10.76
CA ASN A 292 23.66 -17.70 -10.25
C ASN A 292 22.37 -17.11 -10.86
N ILE A 293 21.32 -16.95 -10.05
CA ILE A 293 20.10 -16.27 -10.49
C ILE A 293 20.37 -14.77 -10.44
N ASN A 294 20.31 -14.12 -11.59
CA ASN A 294 20.45 -12.68 -11.71
C ASN A 294 19.18 -12.00 -11.12
N SER A 295 19.37 -11.13 -10.15
CA SER A 295 18.26 -10.36 -9.54
C SER A 295 17.75 -9.23 -10.43
N GLY A 296 18.24 -9.12 -11.66
CA GLY A 296 17.77 -8.17 -12.65
C GLY A 296 18.40 -6.80 -12.56
N GLU A 297 17.81 -5.87 -13.30
CA GLU A 297 18.22 -4.47 -13.39
C GLU A 297 17.06 -3.58 -12.94
N VAL A 298 17.34 -2.63 -12.03
CA VAL A 298 16.37 -1.67 -11.53
C VAL A 298 16.89 -0.26 -11.80
N HIS A 299 16.11 0.54 -12.53
CA HIS A 299 16.42 1.92 -12.86
C HIS A 299 15.31 2.82 -12.33
N ILE A 300 15.64 3.78 -11.48
CA ILE A 300 14.70 4.74 -10.91
C ILE A 300 15.19 6.14 -11.25
N GLU A 301 14.48 6.80 -12.18
CA GLU A 301 14.78 8.16 -12.60
C GLU A 301 13.86 9.19 -11.93
N GLY A 302 12.69 8.75 -11.44
CA GLY A 302 11.71 9.62 -10.80
C GLY A 302 10.63 8.86 -10.06
N GLY A 303 9.58 9.56 -9.63
CA GLY A 303 8.43 8.99 -8.92
C GLY A 303 8.69 8.60 -7.48
N THR A 304 7.76 7.82 -6.92
CA THR A 304 7.84 7.29 -5.56
C THR A 304 7.83 5.76 -5.61
N VAL A 305 8.86 5.13 -5.07
CA VAL A 305 9.01 3.68 -5.03
C VAL A 305 9.05 3.19 -3.60
N THR A 306 8.11 2.33 -3.24
CA THR A 306 8.11 1.59 -1.98
C THR A 306 8.24 0.11 -2.29
N ALA A 307 9.39 -0.47 -1.97
CA ALA A 307 9.70 -1.87 -2.23
C ALA A 307 9.94 -2.61 -0.92
N THR A 308 9.09 -3.59 -0.61
CA THR A 308 9.18 -4.38 0.60
C THR A 308 9.44 -5.84 0.24
N GLY A 309 10.55 -6.40 0.68
CA GLY A 309 10.84 -7.83 0.56
C GLY A 309 10.01 -8.66 1.53
N GLY A 310 9.97 -9.97 1.31
CA GLY A 310 9.48 -10.91 2.30
C GLY A 310 10.47 -11.13 3.45
N ASP A 311 10.18 -12.08 4.35
CA ASP A 311 11.01 -12.34 5.53
C ASP A 311 12.47 -12.67 5.20
N TYR A 312 12.69 -13.24 4.01
CA TYR A 312 14.02 -13.68 3.53
C TYR A 312 14.48 -12.93 2.27
N GLY A 313 13.68 -12.01 1.74
CA GLY A 313 13.98 -11.25 0.52
C GLY A 313 14.42 -9.82 0.81
N ALA A 314 15.19 -9.25 -0.11
CA ALA A 314 15.55 -7.84 -0.09
C ALA A 314 14.35 -6.94 -0.47
N GLY A 315 14.35 -5.69 -0.05
CA GLY A 315 13.42 -4.69 -0.59
C GLY A 315 13.59 -4.55 -2.10
N ILE A 316 14.81 -4.25 -2.55
CA ILE A 316 15.21 -4.24 -3.97
C ILE A 316 16.41 -5.15 -4.14
N GLY A 317 16.32 -6.15 -5.02
CA GLY A 317 17.41 -7.05 -5.36
C GLY A 317 17.11 -8.54 -5.25
N GLY A 318 17.79 -9.26 -4.35
CA GLY A 318 17.70 -10.72 -4.23
C GLY A 318 16.49 -11.22 -3.43
N GLY A 319 15.83 -12.28 -3.91
CA GLY A 319 15.03 -13.14 -3.04
C GLY A 319 15.91 -14.03 -2.17
N CYS A 320 15.33 -14.96 -1.40
CA CYS A 320 16.09 -15.92 -0.57
C CYS A 320 17.10 -16.71 -1.42
N ASN A 321 18.34 -16.81 -0.94
CA ASN A 321 19.49 -17.41 -1.64
C ASN A 321 19.90 -16.71 -2.96
N CYS A 322 19.43 -15.47 -3.21
CA CYS A 322 19.81 -14.70 -4.38
C CYS A 322 20.64 -13.48 -4.02
N SER A 323 21.71 -13.24 -4.78
CA SER A 323 22.50 -12.02 -4.67
C SER A 323 21.75 -10.82 -5.21
N GLY A 324 22.13 -9.61 -4.81
CA GLY A 324 21.61 -8.38 -5.38
C GLY A 324 21.91 -8.27 -6.88
N GLY A 325 21.07 -7.57 -7.62
CA GLY A 325 21.27 -7.25 -9.04
C GLY A 325 21.98 -5.90 -9.24
N THR A 326 21.66 -5.23 -10.34
CA THR A 326 22.11 -3.87 -10.64
C THR A 326 20.97 -2.89 -10.33
N VAL A 327 21.26 -1.90 -9.48
CA VAL A 327 20.29 -0.87 -9.07
C VAL A 327 20.88 0.51 -9.35
N ASN A 328 20.22 1.26 -10.24
CA ASN A 328 20.60 2.62 -10.62
C ASN A 328 19.49 3.59 -10.20
N ILE A 329 19.80 4.54 -9.33
CA ILE A 329 18.85 5.56 -8.85
C ILE A 329 19.40 6.92 -9.23
N SER A 330 18.73 7.60 -10.17
CA SER A 330 19.09 8.94 -10.62
C SER A 330 18.08 10.01 -10.19
N GLY A 331 16.96 9.61 -9.59
CA GLY A 331 15.92 10.54 -9.12
C GLY A 331 14.87 9.86 -8.26
N GLY A 332 13.80 10.61 -7.93
CA GLY A 332 12.66 10.13 -7.16
C GLY A 332 12.90 9.94 -5.66
N THR A 333 11.91 9.33 -5.01
CA THR A 333 11.96 8.93 -3.60
C THR A 333 11.82 7.43 -3.51
N VAL A 334 12.83 6.77 -2.95
CA VAL A 334 12.91 5.31 -2.86
C VAL A 334 12.93 4.88 -1.40
N THR A 335 11.98 4.03 -1.01
CA THR A 335 11.99 3.33 0.27
C THR A 335 12.08 1.84 -0.01
N ALA A 336 13.19 1.22 0.37
CA ALA A 336 13.46 -0.19 0.17
C ALA A 336 13.62 -0.90 1.51
N THR A 337 12.71 -1.81 1.84
CA THR A 337 12.68 -2.51 3.12
C THR A 337 12.88 -4.00 2.91
N GLY A 338 13.98 -4.56 3.39
CA GLY A 338 14.12 -5.99 3.64
C GLY A 338 13.44 -6.33 4.97
N ARG A 339 12.83 -7.51 5.07
CA ARG A 339 12.28 -7.97 6.34
C ARG A 339 13.35 -8.70 7.16
N VAL A 340 13.00 -9.74 7.87
CA VAL A 340 13.80 -10.39 8.93
C VAL A 340 15.27 -10.65 8.58
N ASN A 341 15.58 -11.09 7.34
CA ASN A 341 16.93 -11.52 6.95
C ASN A 341 17.44 -10.88 5.66
N GLY A 342 16.63 -10.11 4.94
CA GLY A 342 17.00 -9.48 3.68
C GLY A 342 17.64 -8.12 3.86
N ALA A 343 18.43 -7.68 2.87
CA ALA A 343 18.94 -6.31 2.78
C ALA A 343 17.79 -5.32 2.42
N GLY A 344 17.95 -4.05 2.75
CA GLY A 344 17.10 -3.01 2.17
C GLY A 344 17.26 -2.98 0.66
N ILE A 345 18.48 -2.76 0.17
CA ILE A 345 18.87 -2.89 -1.24
C ILE A 345 20.03 -3.86 -1.33
N GLY A 346 19.92 -4.95 -2.08
CA GLY A 346 20.98 -5.91 -2.27
C GLY A 346 20.56 -7.37 -2.17
N GLY A 347 21.25 -8.20 -1.39
CA GLY A 347 21.00 -9.64 -1.28
C GLY A 347 19.81 -9.99 -0.38
N GLY A 348 19.10 -11.07 -0.71
CA GLY A 348 18.23 -11.75 0.25
C GLY A 348 19.04 -12.56 1.25
N GLU A 349 18.37 -13.36 2.12
CA GLU A 349 19.06 -14.30 3.02
C GLU A 349 20.05 -15.15 2.22
N ASP A 350 21.28 -15.33 2.74
CA ASP A 350 22.42 -16.00 2.11
C ASP A 350 22.86 -15.40 0.77
N GLY A 351 22.30 -14.26 0.36
CA GLY A 351 22.64 -13.56 -0.88
C GLY A 351 23.69 -12.46 -0.66
N LYS A 352 24.66 -12.39 -1.57
CA LYS A 352 25.65 -11.29 -1.62
C LYS A 352 24.98 -9.99 -2.08
N GLY A 353 25.63 -8.85 -1.79
CA GLY A 353 25.22 -7.56 -2.33
C GLY A 353 25.34 -7.51 -3.86
N GLY A 354 24.68 -6.53 -4.46
CA GLY A 354 24.72 -6.23 -5.89
C GLY A 354 25.56 -5.00 -6.21
N THR A 355 25.34 -4.43 -7.37
CA THR A 355 25.90 -3.15 -7.79
C THR A 355 24.83 -2.07 -7.63
N VAL A 356 25.07 -1.12 -6.75
CA VAL A 356 24.16 -0.01 -6.46
C VAL A 356 24.82 1.30 -6.84
N THR A 357 24.20 2.05 -7.74
CA THR A 357 24.65 3.37 -8.19
C THR A 357 23.57 4.39 -7.92
N ILE A 358 23.85 5.37 -7.08
CA ILE A 358 22.95 6.48 -6.79
C ILE A 358 23.57 7.73 -7.42
N THR A 359 22.85 8.40 -8.31
CA THR A 359 23.28 9.67 -8.92
C THR A 359 22.33 10.81 -8.62
N GLY A 360 21.16 10.50 -8.04
CA GLY A 360 20.13 11.46 -7.70
C GLY A 360 19.07 10.89 -6.74
N GLY A 361 18.10 11.72 -6.37
CA GLY A 361 16.96 11.32 -5.55
C GLY A 361 17.22 11.21 -4.05
N THR A 362 16.24 10.67 -3.33
CA THR A 362 16.32 10.35 -1.90
C THR A 362 16.11 8.86 -1.72
N VAL A 363 17.03 8.18 -1.06
CA VAL A 363 16.99 6.73 -0.84
C VAL A 363 16.94 6.43 0.65
N ILE A 364 15.93 5.67 1.06
CA ILE A 364 15.80 5.10 2.40
C ILE A 364 15.89 3.58 2.25
N ALA A 365 16.92 2.99 2.80
CA ALA A 365 17.15 1.56 2.78
C ALA A 365 17.08 1.00 4.21
N ILE A 366 16.22 0.02 4.43
CA ILE A 366 15.94 -0.57 5.73
C ILE A 366 16.14 -2.09 5.61
N ALA A 367 17.06 -2.65 6.37
CA ALA A 367 17.23 -4.09 6.46
C ALA A 367 16.48 -4.66 7.65
N GLY A 368 16.15 -5.94 7.58
CA GLY A 368 15.58 -6.68 8.69
C GLY A 368 16.60 -7.28 9.66
N GLY A 369 16.14 -7.56 10.87
CA GLY A 369 16.91 -8.18 11.95
C GLY A 369 17.79 -7.20 12.72
N GLU A 370 18.37 -7.65 13.84
CA GLU A 370 19.33 -6.85 14.62
C GLU A 370 20.74 -6.92 13.99
N CYS A 371 21.17 -5.87 13.34
CA CYS A 371 22.55 -5.69 12.93
C CYS A 371 23.29 -4.88 14.02
N LYS A 372 23.74 -5.56 15.07
CA LYS A 372 24.71 -4.93 16.00
C LYS A 372 26.06 -4.87 15.30
N ALA A 373 26.64 -3.68 15.29
CA ALA A 373 27.94 -3.40 14.70
C ALA A 373 28.93 -4.57 14.89
N ARG A 374 29.38 -5.16 13.79
CA ARG A 374 30.35 -6.27 13.68
C ARG A 374 29.89 -7.67 14.06
N GLU A 375 28.65 -7.89 14.51
CA GLU A 375 28.10 -9.25 14.67
C GLU A 375 27.12 -9.54 13.53
N ALA A 376 27.41 -10.55 12.75
CA ALA A 376 26.75 -10.93 11.47
C ALA A 376 25.30 -11.43 11.62
N LYS A 377 24.41 -10.76 12.37
CA LYS A 377 23.07 -11.26 12.73
C LYS A 377 21.91 -10.73 11.91
N GLY A 378 22.10 -9.71 11.06
CA GLY A 378 21.05 -9.12 10.24
C GLY A 378 21.48 -8.80 8.81
N GLY A 379 20.56 -8.36 7.95
CA GLY A 379 20.87 -7.82 6.62
C GLY A 379 21.45 -6.41 6.68
N SER A 380 22.08 -5.95 5.60
CA SER A 380 22.61 -4.59 5.44
C SER A 380 21.53 -3.65 4.94
N ALA A 381 21.55 -2.37 5.33
CA ALA A 381 20.70 -1.38 4.66
C ALA A 381 20.93 -1.42 3.14
N ILE A 382 22.22 -1.34 2.72
CA ILE A 382 22.61 -1.60 1.32
C ILE A 382 23.78 -2.59 1.34
N GLY A 383 23.60 -3.78 0.76
CA GLY A 383 24.61 -4.80 0.72
C GLY A 383 24.09 -6.24 0.78
N CYS A 384 24.69 -7.10 1.58
CA CYS A 384 24.30 -8.51 1.67
C CYS A 384 23.16 -8.75 2.65
N GLY A 385 22.44 -9.87 2.45
CA GLY A 385 21.50 -10.42 3.44
C GLY A 385 22.20 -11.07 4.62
N LYS A 386 21.42 -11.55 5.59
CA LYS A 386 21.90 -12.37 6.71
C LYS A 386 22.34 -13.74 6.18
N GLY A 387 23.32 -14.37 6.84
CA GLY A 387 23.76 -15.75 6.55
C GLY A 387 24.96 -15.85 5.62
N VAL A 388 25.34 -14.78 4.94
CA VAL A 388 26.59 -14.75 4.17
C VAL A 388 27.77 -15.04 5.12
N SER A 389 28.47 -16.14 4.90
CA SER A 389 29.39 -16.79 5.87
C SER A 389 30.68 -16.00 6.16
N ASP A 390 31.05 -15.07 5.32
CA ASP A 390 32.21 -14.21 5.52
C ASP A 390 31.88 -12.74 5.29
N LYS A 391 31.33 -12.11 6.32
CA LYS A 391 31.07 -10.65 6.33
C LYS A 391 32.35 -9.82 6.51
N GLY A 392 33.51 -10.47 6.72
CA GLY A 392 34.83 -9.81 6.67
C GLY A 392 35.31 -9.58 5.24
N ASP A 393 34.79 -10.31 4.27
CA ASP A 393 35.16 -10.13 2.86
C ASP A 393 34.32 -8.99 2.24
N PRO A 394 34.95 -7.86 1.87
CA PRO A 394 34.23 -6.72 1.28
C PRO A 394 33.52 -7.05 -0.03
N THR A 395 33.94 -8.10 -0.75
CA THR A 395 33.31 -8.53 -2.00
C THR A 395 31.88 -9.06 -1.80
N ASN A 396 31.54 -9.48 -0.59
CA ASN A 396 30.21 -9.98 -0.26
C ASN A 396 29.15 -8.88 -0.13
N PHE A 397 29.56 -7.64 0.11
CA PHE A 397 28.62 -6.50 0.18
C PHE A 397 28.25 -5.93 -1.19
N GLY A 398 28.93 -6.33 -2.25
CA GLY A 398 28.77 -5.73 -3.56
C GLY A 398 29.43 -4.36 -3.65
N SER A 399 28.94 -3.50 -4.54
CA SER A 399 29.46 -2.15 -4.72
C SER A 399 28.34 -1.11 -4.52
N LEU A 400 28.69 -0.01 -3.83
CA LEU A 400 27.84 1.16 -3.68
C LEU A 400 28.59 2.40 -4.15
N SER A 401 28.00 3.11 -5.10
CA SER A 401 28.49 4.40 -5.61
C SER A 401 27.43 5.48 -5.37
N MET A 402 27.87 6.66 -4.91
CA MET A 402 27.00 7.83 -4.74
C MET A 402 27.77 9.12 -5.04
N PRO A 403 27.10 10.22 -5.42
CA PRO A 403 27.73 11.49 -5.70
C PRO A 403 28.47 12.04 -4.48
N ASP A 404 29.52 12.80 -4.74
CA ASP A 404 30.32 13.45 -3.70
C ASP A 404 29.51 14.44 -2.86
N ASN A 405 28.46 15.02 -3.41
CA ASN A 405 27.57 15.97 -2.76
C ASN A 405 26.38 15.31 -2.02
N TYR A 406 26.41 14.01 -1.79
CA TYR A 406 25.37 13.29 -1.04
C TYR A 406 25.84 12.98 0.39
N ARG A 407 24.92 13.07 1.36
CA ARG A 407 25.15 12.67 2.76
C ARG A 407 24.49 11.35 3.07
N VAL A 408 24.98 10.67 4.11
CA VAL A 408 24.40 9.44 4.66
C VAL A 408 24.07 9.65 6.13
N THR A 409 22.84 9.36 6.49
CA THR A 409 22.37 9.26 7.87
C THR A 409 22.03 7.79 8.11
N ALA A 410 22.66 7.13 9.09
CA ALA A 410 22.45 5.70 9.30
C ALA A 410 22.39 5.35 10.80
N GLY A 411 21.74 4.24 11.11
CA GLY A 411 21.55 3.72 12.46
C GLY A 411 21.00 2.30 12.46
N ASP A 412 20.64 1.78 13.62
CA ASP A 412 20.06 0.45 13.73
C ASP A 412 18.55 0.43 13.44
N ALA A 413 17.89 1.59 13.50
CA ALA A 413 16.49 1.80 13.08
C ALA A 413 16.28 3.26 12.63
N GLU A 414 15.16 3.56 12.00
CA GLU A 414 14.80 4.92 11.57
C GLU A 414 14.76 5.92 12.74
N ASN A 415 14.31 5.47 13.90
CA ASN A 415 14.22 6.27 15.12
C ASN A 415 15.47 6.20 16.01
N ASP A 416 16.43 5.39 15.64
CA ASP A 416 17.71 5.21 16.36
C ASP A 416 18.89 5.55 15.43
N ILE A 417 18.90 6.79 14.97
CA ILE A 417 19.93 7.32 14.08
C ILE A 417 21.16 7.64 14.92
N GLU A 418 22.22 6.87 14.73
CA GLU A 418 23.44 7.04 15.50
C GLU A 418 24.14 8.39 15.21
N ARG A 419 24.29 8.75 13.94
CA ARG A 419 24.88 10.03 13.49
C ARG A 419 24.81 10.22 11.96
N MET A 420 25.13 11.42 11.51
CA MET A 420 25.57 11.64 10.13
C MET A 420 27.03 11.19 9.99
N PHE A 421 27.33 10.46 8.94
CA PHE A 421 28.65 9.90 8.69
C PHE A 421 29.52 10.84 7.86
N THR A 422 30.84 10.86 8.13
CA THR A 422 31.81 11.63 7.35
C THR A 422 31.93 11.07 5.93
N ALA A 423 32.41 11.88 5.00
CA ALA A 423 32.58 11.52 3.60
C ALA A 423 33.27 10.16 3.37
N GLY A 424 34.29 9.83 4.16
CA GLY A 424 34.99 8.55 4.05
C GLY A 424 34.28 7.35 4.65
N GLU A 425 33.28 7.56 5.50
CA GLU A 425 32.54 6.50 6.20
C GLU A 425 31.21 6.15 5.53
N ARG A 426 30.73 6.94 4.54
CA ARG A 426 29.37 6.85 3.93
C ARG A 426 29.02 5.45 3.44
N VAL A 427 29.88 4.82 2.66
CA VAL A 427 29.64 3.48 2.10
C VAL A 427 29.60 2.44 3.21
N ALA A 428 30.57 2.47 4.15
CA ALA A 428 30.61 1.56 5.28
C ALA A 428 29.36 1.70 6.17
N ALA A 429 28.86 2.92 6.37
CA ALA A 429 27.63 3.15 7.12
C ALA A 429 26.42 2.43 6.52
N CYS A 430 26.27 2.44 5.20
CA CYS A 430 25.17 1.75 4.51
C CYS A 430 25.30 0.23 4.59
N THR A 431 26.52 -0.30 4.65
CA THR A 431 26.77 -1.76 4.66
C THR A 431 26.75 -2.38 6.06
N TRP A 432 27.05 -1.61 7.11
CA TRP A 432 27.13 -2.10 8.49
C TRP A 432 25.95 -1.71 9.39
N ARG A 433 24.93 -1.05 8.85
CA ARG A 433 23.73 -0.64 9.58
C ARG A 433 22.47 -1.19 8.94
N ASN A 434 21.40 -1.28 9.73
CA ASN A 434 20.10 -1.73 9.27
C ASN A 434 19.31 -0.63 8.58
N TYR A 435 19.56 0.62 8.93
CA TYR A 435 18.92 1.79 8.35
C TYR A 435 19.94 2.70 7.70
N ALA A 436 19.69 3.15 6.48
CA ALA A 436 20.44 4.21 5.83
C ALA A 436 19.53 5.11 5.00
N LYS A 437 19.65 6.42 5.21
CA LYS A 437 19.07 7.46 4.37
C LYS A 437 20.16 8.17 3.62
N ILE A 438 20.03 8.24 2.31
CA ILE A 438 20.97 8.87 1.39
C ILE A 438 20.21 9.97 0.64
N ASP A 439 20.65 11.21 0.78
CA ASP A 439 20.04 12.36 0.12
C ASP A 439 21.09 13.43 -0.23
N ALA A 440 20.73 14.39 -1.08
CA ALA A 440 21.60 15.50 -1.42
C ALA A 440 21.98 16.29 -0.16
N CYS A 441 23.28 16.57 0.00
CA CYS A 441 23.76 17.35 1.12
C CYS A 441 23.44 18.83 0.90
N PRO A 442 22.67 19.49 1.76
CA PRO A 442 22.30 20.90 1.58
C PRO A 442 23.51 21.85 1.63
N HIS A 443 24.66 21.40 2.11
CA HIS A 443 25.89 22.17 2.19
C HIS A 443 26.81 22.02 0.96
N ALA A 444 26.38 21.26 -0.02
CA ALA A 444 27.19 20.94 -1.21
C ALA A 444 27.31 22.10 -2.23
N VAL A 445 26.50 23.15 -2.10
CA VAL A 445 26.58 24.32 -2.98
C VAL A 445 26.72 25.57 -2.11
N PRO A 446 27.96 26.01 -1.79
CA PRO A 446 28.16 27.31 -1.18
C PRO A 446 27.85 28.37 -2.23
N THR A 447 26.64 28.93 -2.22
CA THR A 447 26.40 30.20 -2.90
C THR A 447 27.14 31.30 -2.12
N VAL A 448 27.89 32.13 -2.81
CA VAL A 448 28.52 33.31 -2.23
C VAL A 448 27.46 34.12 -1.48
N GLY A 449 27.60 34.22 -0.14
CA GLY A 449 26.67 34.98 0.72
C GLY A 449 25.62 34.16 1.47
N SER A 450 25.55 32.83 1.33
CA SER A 450 24.67 31.97 2.16
C SER A 450 25.44 31.39 3.34
N ASP A 451 24.74 31.29 4.46
CA ASP A 451 25.15 30.80 5.76
C ASP A 451 26.05 29.53 5.67
N ARG A 452 27.36 29.74 5.94
CA ARG A 452 28.33 28.62 5.96
C ARG A 452 28.33 28.02 7.35
N THR A 453 27.44 27.07 7.58
CA THR A 453 27.34 26.34 8.84
C THR A 453 28.64 25.56 9.16
N ALA A 454 28.84 25.22 10.43
CA ALA A 454 30.00 24.47 10.97
C ALA A 454 30.29 23.09 10.29
N ALA A 455 29.54 22.72 9.26
CA ALA A 455 29.70 21.53 8.44
C ALA A 455 30.77 21.67 7.35
N VAL A 456 31.29 22.87 7.11
CA VAL A 456 32.33 23.12 6.10
C VAL A 456 33.64 23.46 6.79
N THR A 457 34.69 22.73 6.41
CA THR A 457 36.07 23.01 6.84
C THR A 457 36.87 23.55 5.63
N TYR A 458 37.95 24.31 5.91
CA TYR A 458 38.77 24.90 4.86
C TYR A 458 40.21 24.44 4.94
N THR A 459 40.78 24.10 3.78
CA THR A 459 42.24 23.97 3.62
C THR A 459 42.70 25.24 2.95
N VAL A 460 43.57 26.00 3.66
CA VAL A 460 44.03 27.32 3.24
C VAL A 460 45.35 27.19 2.48
N GLY A 461 45.37 27.57 1.21
CA GLY A 461 46.60 27.65 0.38
C GLY A 461 47.11 29.08 0.25
N GLY A 462 48.13 29.31 -0.62
CA GLY A 462 48.70 30.61 -0.93
C GLY A 462 47.69 31.59 -1.49
N ASP A 463 47.13 31.28 -2.67
CA ASP A 463 46.21 32.15 -3.42
C ASP A 463 44.79 31.65 -3.41
N ARG A 464 44.54 30.47 -2.89
CA ARG A 464 43.26 29.77 -2.90
C ARG A 464 42.97 29.07 -1.58
N HIS A 465 41.67 28.88 -1.28
CA HIS A 465 41.23 27.95 -0.25
C HIS A 465 40.39 26.84 -0.88
N THR A 466 40.36 25.70 -0.23
CA THR A 466 39.47 24.58 -0.58
C THR A 466 38.50 24.37 0.54
N SER A 467 37.22 24.52 0.25
CA SER A 467 36.15 24.17 1.19
C SER A 467 35.84 22.66 1.12
N HIS A 468 35.69 22.03 2.26
CA HIS A 468 35.38 20.62 2.41
C HIS A 468 34.10 20.46 3.23
N CYS A 469 33.11 19.79 2.69
CA CYS A 469 31.95 19.41 3.49
C CYS A 469 32.33 18.23 4.42
N ARG A 470 31.96 18.32 5.68
CA ARG A 470 32.24 17.25 6.67
C ARG A 470 31.46 15.97 6.39
N TYR A 471 30.25 16.08 5.82
CA TYR A 471 29.28 14.99 5.69
C TYR A 471 29.17 14.42 4.26
N CYS A 472 29.75 15.10 3.28
CA CYS A 472 29.85 14.60 1.91
C CYS A 472 31.29 14.85 1.39
N ALA A 473 31.63 14.19 0.29
CA ALA A 473 32.99 14.32 -0.27
C ALA A 473 33.17 15.57 -1.16
N TYR A 474 32.17 16.48 -1.18
CA TYR A 474 32.25 17.68 -2.00
C TYR A 474 33.33 18.62 -1.55
N THR A 475 34.14 19.05 -2.49
CA THR A 475 35.20 20.05 -2.29
C THR A 475 35.06 21.14 -3.36
N LEU A 476 35.24 22.38 -2.95
CA LEU A 476 35.25 23.53 -3.86
C LEU A 476 36.54 24.32 -3.64
N GLN A 477 37.29 24.56 -4.71
CA GLN A 477 38.48 25.38 -4.68
C GLN A 477 38.18 26.77 -5.23
N GLU A 478 38.41 27.78 -4.40
CA GLU A 478 38.12 29.16 -4.72
C GLU A 478 39.35 30.05 -4.44
N ASN A 479 39.46 31.16 -5.19
CA ASN A 479 40.45 32.18 -4.86
C ASN A 479 40.03 32.90 -3.58
N HIS A 480 41.04 33.39 -2.82
CA HIS A 480 40.76 34.24 -1.68
C HIS A 480 40.10 35.53 -2.15
N THR A 481 38.92 35.83 -1.63
CA THR A 481 38.26 37.13 -1.82
C THR A 481 38.38 37.89 -0.51
N PHE A 482 39.35 38.83 -0.47
CA PHE A 482 39.61 39.63 0.72
C PHE A 482 38.64 40.80 0.79
N VAL A 483 37.98 40.95 1.94
CA VAL A 483 37.26 42.16 2.32
C VAL A 483 37.94 42.64 3.58
N SER A 484 38.59 43.80 3.49
CA SER A 484 39.35 44.40 4.56
C SER A 484 40.41 43.42 5.15
N ASP A 485 41.26 42.90 4.26
CA ASP A 485 42.42 42.03 4.56
C ASP A 485 42.11 40.63 5.11
N VAL A 486 40.85 40.23 5.17
CA VAL A 486 40.47 38.87 5.58
C VAL A 486 39.63 38.17 4.50
N CYS A 487 39.96 36.94 4.14
CA CYS A 487 39.18 36.14 3.25
C CYS A 487 37.84 35.78 3.92
N ASN A 488 36.72 36.24 3.36
CA ASN A 488 35.37 35.99 3.88
C ASN A 488 35.01 34.52 4.05
N ALA A 489 35.71 33.63 3.35
CA ALA A 489 35.41 32.22 3.35
C ALA A 489 36.22 31.44 4.39
N CYS A 490 37.54 31.59 4.44
CA CYS A 490 38.42 30.77 5.23
C CYS A 490 39.18 31.55 6.35
N GLY A 491 38.94 32.84 6.47
CA GLY A 491 39.56 33.68 7.50
C GLY A 491 41.07 33.96 7.31
N LYS A 492 41.69 33.57 6.15
CA LYS A 492 43.08 33.89 5.87
C LYS A 492 43.27 35.40 5.77
N ARG A 493 44.30 35.92 6.42
CA ARG A 493 44.67 37.32 6.35
C ARG A 493 45.66 37.61 5.22
N ASP A 494 45.49 38.80 4.68
CA ASP A 494 46.59 39.50 4.01
C ASP A 494 47.41 40.27 5.09
N ASN A 495 48.64 39.95 5.32
CA ASN A 495 49.44 40.17 6.52
C ASN A 495 49.77 41.64 6.91
N THR A 496 48.83 42.59 6.87
CA THR A 496 49.22 44.01 7.02
C THR A 496 48.41 44.90 7.97
N SER A 497 47.45 44.46 8.84
CA SER A 497 46.82 45.44 9.75
C SER A 497 46.53 44.98 11.19
N ASP A 498 46.72 45.89 12.15
CA ASP A 498 46.54 45.76 13.61
C ASP A 498 45.10 46.10 14.09
N ASP A 499 44.13 46.29 13.20
CA ASP A 499 42.79 46.83 13.53
C ASP A 499 41.71 45.72 13.56
N LEU A 500 41.73 44.89 14.58
CA LEU A 500 40.76 43.78 14.73
C LEU A 500 40.12 43.75 16.13
N TRP A 501 38.86 43.23 16.13
CA TRP A 501 38.18 42.81 17.33
C TRP A 501 38.19 41.27 17.44
N ASP A 502 38.26 40.76 18.68
CA ASP A 502 38.11 39.33 18.97
C ASP A 502 36.63 39.02 19.21
N VAL A 503 36.05 38.20 18.31
CA VAL A 503 34.72 37.62 18.51
C VAL A 503 34.91 36.20 19.02
N THR A 504 34.63 35.98 20.31
CA THR A 504 34.80 34.70 20.95
C THR A 504 33.48 33.93 21.01
N LEU A 505 33.43 32.77 20.40
CA LEU A 505 32.32 31.84 20.56
C LEU A 505 32.61 30.81 21.64
N TYR A 506 31.61 30.56 22.47
CA TYR A 506 31.66 29.48 23.47
C TYR A 506 30.78 28.31 23.07
N ARG A 507 30.93 27.15 23.67
CA ARG A 507 30.10 25.96 23.54
C ARG A 507 29.74 25.40 24.92
N ALA A 508 28.61 24.78 25.06
CA ALA A 508 28.25 24.06 26.26
C ALA A 508 29.17 22.85 26.48
N THR A 509 29.59 22.62 27.71
CA THR A 509 30.46 21.48 28.08
C THR A 509 29.73 20.15 28.14
N GLY A 510 28.40 20.15 28.11
CA GLY A 510 27.50 18.97 28.08
C GLY A 510 26.04 19.38 28.13
N ALA A 511 25.14 18.46 27.94
CA ALA A 511 23.71 18.71 27.89
C ALA A 511 23.12 19.15 29.24
N ALA A 512 23.64 18.61 30.34
CA ALA A 512 23.27 18.99 31.71
C ALA A 512 24.26 20.01 32.32
N SER A 513 25.00 20.74 31.47
CA SER A 513 26.10 21.59 31.90
C SER A 513 25.60 22.90 32.47
N THR A 514 26.24 23.34 33.53
CA THR A 514 26.10 24.68 34.12
C THR A 514 27.14 25.67 33.60
N GLY A 515 27.99 25.28 32.58
CA GLY A 515 29.07 26.12 32.14
C GLY A 515 29.41 25.96 30.66
N TYR A 516 30.27 26.82 30.20
CA TYR A 516 30.77 26.90 28.84
C TYR A 516 32.23 26.55 28.74
N ALA A 517 32.64 25.95 27.64
CA ALA A 517 34.02 25.85 27.22
C ALA A 517 34.27 26.79 26.05
N TYR A 518 35.50 27.25 25.94
CA TYR A 518 35.97 27.98 24.78
C TYR A 518 35.80 27.13 23.51
N HIS A 519 35.23 27.74 22.48
CA HIS A 519 35.05 27.08 21.18
C HIS A 519 36.02 27.64 20.13
N GLU A 520 35.92 28.94 19.83
CA GLU A 520 36.69 29.59 18.76
C GLU A 520 36.78 31.09 18.99
N VAL A 521 37.90 31.72 18.63
CA VAL A 521 38.04 33.17 18.47
C VAL A 521 38.16 33.47 17.00
N MET A 522 37.27 34.30 16.51
CA MET A 522 37.30 34.86 15.17
C MET A 522 37.80 36.29 15.23
N LYS A 523 38.67 36.62 14.33
CA LYS A 523 39.19 37.98 14.21
C LYS A 523 38.36 38.75 13.19
N VAL A 524 37.69 39.82 13.61
CA VAL A 524 36.84 40.66 12.78
C VAL A 524 37.45 42.06 12.67
N VAL A 525 37.56 42.59 11.43
CA VAL A 525 38.08 43.90 11.20
C VAL A 525 37.15 44.96 11.79
N LYS A 526 37.72 45.96 12.47
CA LYS A 526 36.96 47.07 13.07
C LYS A 526 36.05 47.76 12.05
N GLY A 527 34.78 47.88 12.40
CA GLY A 527 33.78 48.55 11.54
C GLY A 527 33.22 47.66 10.42
N GLN A 528 33.64 46.37 10.32
CA GLN A 528 33.09 45.44 9.34
C GLN A 528 32.02 44.58 9.93
N PRO A 529 30.98 44.24 9.14
CA PRO A 529 29.90 43.35 9.54
C PRO A 529 30.41 41.88 9.67
N PHE A 530 29.92 41.20 10.68
CA PHE A 530 30.20 39.79 10.96
C PHE A 530 28.89 39.05 11.11
N THR A 531 28.77 37.89 10.50
CA THR A 531 27.59 37.03 10.62
C THR A 531 27.81 36.01 11.71
N ILE A 532 26.92 35.96 12.70
CA ILE A 532 27.02 35.02 13.84
C ILE A 532 26.73 33.59 13.35
N PRO A 533 27.72 32.68 13.46
CA PRO A 533 27.55 31.28 13.02
C PRO A 533 26.76 30.43 14.04
N ALA A 534 26.26 29.26 13.59
CA ALA A 534 25.73 28.26 14.49
C ALA A 534 26.85 27.42 15.11
N VAL A 535 26.77 27.16 16.41
CA VAL A 535 27.57 26.10 17.04
C VAL A 535 26.73 24.81 17.08
N SER A 536 27.40 23.66 16.94
CA SER A 536 26.71 22.37 16.98
C SER A 536 25.98 22.17 18.33
N ALA A 537 24.70 21.88 18.26
CA ALA A 537 23.95 21.48 19.45
C ALA A 537 24.34 20.07 19.88
N THR A 538 24.40 19.83 21.18
CA THR A 538 24.50 18.49 21.76
C THR A 538 23.15 17.77 21.63
N ASN A 539 23.12 16.45 21.57
CA ASN A 539 21.88 15.66 21.51
C ASN A 539 20.88 16.09 22.59
N GLY A 540 19.63 16.26 22.21
CA GLY A 540 18.54 16.66 23.10
C GLY A 540 18.43 18.15 23.38
N LEU A 541 19.25 19.01 22.74
CA LEU A 541 19.24 20.47 22.88
C LEU A 541 18.94 21.13 21.53
N THR A 542 18.21 22.26 21.56
CA THR A 542 17.99 23.13 20.40
C THR A 542 18.63 24.49 20.66
N LEU A 543 19.55 24.91 19.79
CA LEU A 543 20.18 26.24 19.87
C LEU A 543 19.14 27.32 19.57
N MET A 544 18.99 28.27 20.50
CA MET A 544 18.04 29.36 20.41
C MET A 544 18.66 30.70 19.96
N GLY A 545 19.94 30.87 20.19
CA GLY A 545 20.71 32.07 19.89
C GLY A 545 21.85 32.24 20.90
N TYR A 546 22.38 33.44 21.02
CA TYR A 546 23.54 33.77 21.84
C TYR A 546 23.23 34.93 22.77
N ALA A 547 23.63 34.76 24.04
CA ALA A 547 23.79 35.85 24.98
C ALA A 547 25.22 36.46 24.86
N THR A 548 25.33 37.75 25.08
CA THR A 548 26.64 38.45 25.07
C THR A 548 27.29 38.52 26.47
N SER A 549 26.57 38.07 27.49
CA SER A 549 27.06 37.97 28.87
C SER A 549 26.63 36.65 29.48
N TRP A 550 27.42 36.14 30.39
CA TRP A 550 27.15 34.95 31.18
C TRP A 550 27.80 35.06 32.55
N THR A 551 27.08 34.63 33.57
CA THR A 551 27.56 34.53 34.95
C THR A 551 27.69 33.08 35.36
N ASP A 552 28.76 32.72 36.05
CA ASP A 552 28.95 31.34 36.51
C ASP A 552 27.76 30.89 37.37
N GLY A 553 27.14 29.76 36.99
CA GLY A 553 25.91 29.25 37.61
C GLY A 553 24.64 29.54 36.85
N ASP A 554 24.60 30.40 35.81
CA ASP A 554 23.37 30.70 35.01
C ASP A 554 22.89 29.53 34.17
N GLY A 555 23.69 28.46 34.02
CA GLY A 555 23.36 27.36 33.13
C GLY A 555 23.39 27.72 31.63
N ILE A 556 23.05 26.78 30.79
CA ILE A 556 23.07 26.95 29.33
C ILE A 556 21.65 27.13 28.75
N GLU A 557 20.60 26.93 29.56
CA GLU A 557 19.20 26.99 29.11
C GLU A 557 18.74 28.43 28.94
N MET A 558 18.05 28.70 27.82
CA MET A 558 17.41 29.98 27.57
C MET A 558 16.23 30.17 28.53
N LYS A 559 16.22 31.25 29.30
CA LYS A 559 15.11 31.62 30.17
C LYS A 559 14.01 32.38 29.41
N ASP A 560 12.79 32.34 29.90
CA ASP A 560 11.68 33.11 29.32
C ASP A 560 11.95 34.59 29.42
N GLY A 561 11.80 35.32 28.28
CA GLY A 561 12.05 36.73 28.21
C GLY A 561 13.52 37.15 28.00
N GLU A 562 14.45 36.17 27.93
CA GLU A 562 15.87 36.45 27.61
C GLU A 562 16.02 36.92 26.17
N THR A 563 16.72 38.05 25.96
CA THR A 563 16.99 38.59 24.63
C THR A 563 18.28 38.01 24.11
N LEU A 564 18.20 37.28 22.98
CA LEU A 564 19.33 36.63 22.35
C LEU A 564 19.62 37.22 20.98
N THR A 565 20.89 37.16 20.58
CA THR A 565 21.30 37.41 19.20
C THR A 565 21.09 36.13 18.41
N ALA A 566 20.26 36.18 17.37
CA ALA A 566 19.94 34.99 16.58
C ALA A 566 21.14 34.55 15.73
N VAL A 567 21.19 33.25 15.44
CA VAL A 567 22.11 32.68 14.43
C VAL A 567 21.84 33.36 13.08
N GLY A 568 22.89 33.67 12.33
CA GLY A 568 22.77 34.35 11.05
C GLY A 568 22.58 35.86 11.14
N THR A 569 22.46 36.43 12.35
CA THR A 569 22.43 37.90 12.52
C THR A 569 23.76 38.51 12.09
N VAL A 570 23.69 39.57 11.30
CA VAL A 570 24.83 40.37 10.92
C VAL A 570 25.04 41.45 11.97
N VAL A 571 26.21 41.45 12.65
CA VAL A 571 26.58 42.40 13.66
C VAL A 571 27.87 43.14 13.26
N THR A 572 28.05 44.35 13.67
CA THR A 572 29.34 45.10 13.51
C THR A 572 29.91 45.31 14.90
N PRO A 573 30.92 44.47 15.33
CA PRO A 573 31.49 44.61 16.64
C PRO A 573 32.22 45.97 16.77
N GLU A 574 32.02 46.59 17.94
CA GLU A 574 32.72 47.86 18.31
C GLU A 574 33.82 47.63 19.36
N ALA A 575 33.87 46.40 19.87
CA ALA A 575 34.84 45.92 20.84
C ALA A 575 34.98 44.39 20.75
N ASP A 576 35.96 43.82 21.48
CA ASP A 576 36.00 42.38 21.70
C ASP A 576 34.70 41.92 22.33
N ILE A 577 34.08 40.87 21.78
CA ILE A 577 32.76 40.38 22.20
C ILE A 577 32.75 38.87 22.38
N ASN A 578 32.03 38.44 23.41
CA ASN A 578 31.82 37.02 23.69
C ASN A 578 30.38 36.62 23.37
N TYR A 579 30.19 35.46 22.76
CA TYR A 579 28.88 34.88 22.47
C TYR A 579 28.73 33.52 23.14
N TYR A 580 27.74 33.43 24.04
CA TYR A 580 27.41 32.25 24.84
C TYR A 580 26.12 31.64 24.27
N PRO A 581 26.18 30.44 23.66
CA PRO A 581 24.99 29.83 23.07
C PRO A 581 23.97 29.45 24.14
N ARG A 582 22.73 29.83 23.91
CA ARG A 582 21.59 29.46 24.75
C ARG A 582 20.79 28.40 24.06
N TYR A 583 20.35 27.41 24.83
CA TYR A 583 19.64 26.23 24.31
C TYR A 583 18.31 26.05 24.98
N ARG A 584 17.37 25.33 24.30
CA ARG A 584 16.18 24.75 24.88
C ARG A 584 16.33 23.24 24.86
N TYR A 585 15.82 22.55 25.89
CA TYR A 585 15.76 21.10 25.92
C TYR A 585 14.69 20.60 24.94
N ARG A 586 14.97 19.49 24.31
CA ARG A 586 14.00 18.81 23.45
C ARG A 586 13.25 17.78 24.27
N TYR A 587 12.07 18.13 24.71
CA TYR A 587 11.15 17.19 25.33
C TYR A 587 10.33 16.48 24.28
N VAL A 588 10.18 15.16 24.43
CA VAL A 588 9.31 14.33 23.59
C VAL A 588 8.00 14.13 24.33
N PRO A 589 6.88 14.70 23.85
CA PRO A 589 5.59 14.55 24.51
C PRO A 589 4.96 13.20 24.17
N THR A 590 4.26 12.62 25.13
CA THR A 590 3.35 11.49 24.96
C THR A 590 2.00 11.88 25.53
N TRP A 591 1.01 11.99 24.66
CA TRP A 591 -0.36 12.30 25.02
C TRP A 591 -1.21 11.03 25.09
N THR A 592 -2.13 10.99 26.05
CA THR A 592 -3.15 9.94 26.16
C THR A 592 -4.49 10.60 26.45
N TRP A 593 -5.44 10.45 25.55
CA TRP A 593 -6.79 10.97 25.68
C TRP A 593 -7.72 9.96 26.35
N ASN A 594 -8.61 10.47 27.21
CA ASN A 594 -9.73 9.73 27.74
C ASN A 594 -10.95 10.02 26.86
N ASP A 595 -11.47 8.97 26.24
CA ASP A 595 -12.60 9.07 25.30
C ASP A 595 -13.95 9.41 25.98
N ASP A 596 -14.08 9.20 27.30
CA ASP A 596 -15.36 9.40 27.99
C ASP A 596 -15.64 10.88 28.25
N ASP A 597 -14.61 11.66 28.58
CA ASP A 597 -14.72 13.08 28.91
C ASP A 597 -13.86 14.00 28.03
N ALA A 598 -13.19 13.43 27.01
CA ALA A 598 -12.27 14.11 26.13
C ALA A 598 -11.22 14.94 26.92
N THR A 599 -10.68 14.37 28.01
CA THR A 599 -9.53 14.90 28.73
C THR A 599 -8.25 14.18 28.33
N ALA A 600 -7.13 14.86 28.45
CA ALA A 600 -5.85 14.31 28.11
C ALA A 600 -4.88 14.27 29.30
N THR A 601 -4.00 13.29 29.31
CA THR A 601 -2.79 13.27 30.13
C THR A 601 -1.58 13.49 29.25
N LEU A 602 -0.63 14.24 29.76
CA LEU A 602 0.64 14.50 29.08
C LEU A 602 1.79 14.01 29.92
N SER A 603 2.64 13.20 29.35
CA SER A 603 3.95 12.90 29.90
C SER A 603 5.04 13.32 28.90
N ILE A 604 6.17 13.78 29.42
CA ILE A 604 7.30 14.22 28.61
C ILE A 604 8.58 13.53 29.07
N LYS A 605 9.50 13.32 28.11
CA LYS A 605 10.85 12.81 28.36
C LYS A 605 11.88 13.69 27.70
N CYS A 606 13.04 13.84 28.30
CA CYS A 606 14.17 14.53 27.72
C CYS A 606 15.46 13.70 27.93
N SER A 607 16.00 13.12 26.88
CA SER A 607 17.22 12.30 26.91
C SER A 607 18.47 13.07 27.36
N ALA A 608 18.43 14.40 27.27
CA ALA A 608 19.56 15.27 27.67
C ALA A 608 19.65 15.50 29.19
N LEU A 609 18.54 15.29 29.93
CA LEU A 609 18.48 15.50 31.37
C LEU A 609 18.46 14.19 32.15
N SER A 610 17.48 13.37 31.91
CA SER A 610 17.33 12.00 32.41
C SER A 610 16.30 11.24 31.58
N ASP A 611 16.34 9.92 31.59
CA ASP A 611 15.32 9.09 30.93
C ASP A 611 14.01 9.00 31.76
N GLU A 612 13.88 9.77 32.81
CA GLU A 612 12.70 9.75 33.66
C GLU A 612 11.50 10.41 32.94
N THR A 613 10.33 9.83 33.14
CA THR A 613 9.07 10.37 32.64
C THR A 613 8.54 11.43 33.58
N ILE A 614 8.31 12.62 33.05
CA ILE A 614 7.72 13.74 33.78
C ILE A 614 6.25 13.86 33.41
N ASN A 615 5.34 13.77 34.38
CA ASN A 615 3.92 13.99 34.16
C ASN A 615 3.59 15.47 34.26
N VAL A 616 2.97 16.03 33.23
CA VAL A 616 2.58 17.45 33.17
C VAL A 616 1.14 17.58 33.65
N SER A 617 0.93 18.35 34.74
CA SER A 617 -0.40 18.55 35.36
C SER A 617 -1.15 19.78 34.82
N ASN A 618 -0.46 20.75 34.26
CA ASN A 618 -1.06 22.00 33.75
C ASN A 618 -1.51 21.81 32.30
N ILE A 619 -2.70 21.23 32.12
CA ILE A 619 -3.32 21.05 30.82
C ILE A 619 -4.56 21.96 30.73
N THR A 620 -4.60 22.77 29.71
CA THR A 620 -5.76 23.61 29.35
C THR A 620 -6.37 23.12 28.06
N TYR A 621 -7.64 23.39 27.85
CA TYR A 621 -8.38 22.93 26.68
C TYR A 621 -9.04 24.11 25.98
N ASP A 622 -8.98 24.08 24.65
CA ASP A 622 -9.77 24.93 23.78
C ASP A 622 -10.55 24.04 22.81
N THR A 623 -11.75 24.48 22.43
CA THR A 623 -12.61 23.74 21.50
C THR A 623 -13.03 24.65 20.36
N SER A 624 -12.63 24.27 19.15
CA SER A 624 -13.02 24.95 17.92
C SER A 624 -13.74 23.97 16.99
N GLY A 625 -15.04 24.14 16.87
CA GLY A 625 -15.87 23.21 16.10
C GLY A 625 -15.85 21.79 16.71
N GLU A 626 -15.41 20.83 15.94
CA GLU A 626 -15.34 19.42 16.30
C GLU A 626 -13.98 19.00 16.87
N VAL A 627 -13.04 19.92 16.97
CA VAL A 627 -11.68 19.66 17.46
C VAL A 627 -11.51 20.26 18.86
N LYS A 628 -11.10 19.43 19.78
CA LYS A 628 -10.65 19.84 21.11
C LYS A 628 -9.13 19.82 21.13
N THR A 629 -8.51 20.93 21.43
CA THR A 629 -7.06 21.10 21.56
C THR A 629 -6.68 21.09 23.03
N ALA A 630 -5.77 20.22 23.42
CA ALA A 630 -5.13 20.24 24.73
C ALA A 630 -3.79 20.97 24.62
N THR A 631 -3.52 21.85 25.58
CA THR A 631 -2.25 22.56 25.70
C THR A 631 -1.69 22.29 27.10
N GLY A 632 -0.54 21.63 27.15
CA GLY A 632 0.20 21.38 28.39
C GLY A 632 1.43 22.28 28.50
N THR A 633 1.72 22.79 29.68
CA THR A 633 2.89 23.62 29.94
C THR A 633 3.76 23.02 31.04
N TYR A 634 5.07 23.01 30.80
CA TYR A 634 6.07 22.58 31.76
C TYR A 634 7.19 23.61 31.86
N THR A 635 7.57 23.98 33.08
CA THR A 635 8.63 24.94 33.30
C THR A 635 9.83 24.26 33.95
N HIS A 636 11.00 24.45 33.36
CA HIS A 636 12.28 23.98 33.86
C HIS A 636 13.28 25.16 33.85
N ASN A 637 13.90 25.46 34.98
CA ASN A 637 14.86 26.56 35.16
C ASN A 637 14.44 27.90 34.55
N ASP A 638 13.22 28.34 34.82
CA ASP A 638 12.61 29.57 34.25
C ASP A 638 12.42 29.54 32.71
N ALA A 639 12.46 28.37 32.12
CA ALA A 639 12.14 28.14 30.70
C ALA A 639 10.83 27.36 30.56
N THR A 640 9.82 27.94 29.94
CA THR A 640 8.49 27.32 29.74
C THR A 640 8.43 26.61 28.39
N TYR A 641 7.98 25.37 28.42
CA TYR A 641 7.75 24.49 27.27
C TYR A 641 6.25 24.26 27.10
N THR A 642 5.78 24.44 25.88
CA THR A 642 4.36 24.28 25.54
C THR A 642 4.21 23.13 24.56
N PHE A 643 3.27 22.23 24.83
CA PHE A 643 2.95 21.07 24.02
C PHE A 643 1.48 21.13 23.69
N THR A 644 1.13 20.79 22.45
CA THR A 644 -0.26 20.76 22.00
C THR A 644 -0.57 19.42 21.34
N ASP A 645 -1.80 18.96 21.53
CA ASP A 645 -2.35 17.83 20.82
C ASP A 645 -3.84 18.04 20.58
N THR A 646 -4.41 17.35 19.61
CA THR A 646 -5.80 17.55 19.19
C THR A 646 -6.59 16.25 19.27
N TYR A 647 -7.85 16.37 19.67
CA TYR A 647 -8.80 15.28 19.74
C TYR A 647 -10.07 15.64 18.98
N LEU A 648 -10.52 14.74 18.11
CA LEU A 648 -11.77 14.87 17.40
C LEU A 648 -12.92 14.46 18.35
N LEU A 649 -13.78 15.40 18.67
CA LEU A 649 -14.93 15.14 19.55
C LEU A 649 -15.84 14.09 18.97
N PRO A 650 -16.48 13.25 19.82
CA PRO A 650 -17.47 12.29 19.38
C PRO A 650 -18.63 12.98 18.65
N VAL A 651 -19.15 12.29 17.64
CA VAL A 651 -20.39 12.71 16.96
C VAL A 651 -21.57 12.37 17.86
N ASN A 652 -22.46 13.33 18.15
CA ASN A 652 -23.57 13.09 19.04
C ASN A 652 -24.55 12.06 18.52
N SER A 653 -24.88 12.12 17.22
CA SER A 653 -25.79 11.18 16.57
C SER A 653 -25.41 10.98 15.10
N LEU A 654 -25.50 9.75 14.64
CA LEU A 654 -25.33 9.38 13.23
C LEU A 654 -26.47 8.43 12.83
N ASP A 655 -27.22 8.82 11.82
CA ASP A 655 -28.28 8.00 11.25
C ASP A 655 -27.76 7.32 9.98
N LEU A 656 -27.87 5.99 9.93
CA LEU A 656 -27.61 5.20 8.74
C LEU A 656 -28.95 4.73 8.16
N SER A 657 -29.23 5.14 6.94
CA SER A 657 -30.50 4.85 6.27
C SER A 657 -30.54 3.43 5.70
N ASP A 658 -31.62 2.68 5.96
CA ASP A 658 -31.86 1.38 5.30
C ASP A 658 -32.14 1.53 3.80
N ALA A 659 -32.64 2.71 3.36
CA ALA A 659 -33.12 2.93 2.01
C ALA A 659 -32.17 3.75 1.10
N SER A 660 -31.08 4.28 1.65
CA SER A 660 -30.14 5.14 0.92
C SER A 660 -28.71 4.69 1.16
N SER A 661 -27.77 5.09 0.28
CA SER A 661 -26.33 4.89 0.52
C SER A 661 -25.88 5.63 1.78
N ASN A 662 -25.05 4.97 2.56
CA ASN A 662 -24.42 5.54 3.74
C ASN A 662 -22.91 5.77 3.55
N ASP A 663 -22.40 5.49 2.35
CA ASP A 663 -20.93 5.48 2.09
C ASP A 663 -20.30 6.85 2.37
N ASP A 664 -20.91 7.95 1.88
CA ASP A 664 -20.40 9.32 2.12
C ASP A 664 -20.36 9.68 3.62
N ASN A 665 -21.38 9.25 4.38
CA ASN A 665 -21.41 9.47 5.83
C ASN A 665 -20.35 8.63 6.52
N LEU A 666 -20.18 7.38 6.11
CA LEU A 666 -19.20 6.48 6.72
C LEU A 666 -17.78 6.89 6.41
N ASP A 667 -17.51 7.39 5.21
CA ASP A 667 -16.21 7.98 4.87
C ASP A 667 -15.93 9.24 5.71
N THR A 668 -16.91 10.12 5.83
CA THR A 668 -16.79 11.38 6.60
C THR A 668 -16.48 11.13 8.08
N TYR A 669 -17.11 10.11 8.66
CA TYR A 669 -16.98 9.82 10.09
C TYR A 669 -16.08 8.62 10.41
N ASN A 670 -15.33 8.12 9.42
CA ASN A 670 -14.43 6.99 9.61
C ASN A 670 -13.37 7.28 10.71
N GLY A 671 -13.20 6.36 11.64
CA GLY A 671 -12.33 6.50 12.80
C GLY A 671 -12.93 7.33 13.96
N ARG A 672 -14.11 7.91 13.81
CA ARG A 672 -14.74 8.75 14.84
C ARG A 672 -15.65 7.94 15.77
N LYS A 673 -15.66 8.30 17.04
CA LYS A 673 -16.61 7.80 18.02
C LYS A 673 -17.97 8.51 17.83
N VAL A 674 -19.04 7.72 17.80
CA VAL A 674 -20.43 8.17 17.69
C VAL A 674 -21.14 7.82 18.98
N THR A 675 -21.73 8.82 19.65
CA THR A 675 -22.43 8.62 20.92
C THR A 675 -23.68 7.79 20.72
N THR A 676 -24.45 8.08 19.67
CA THR A 676 -25.66 7.32 19.31
C THR A 676 -25.72 7.10 17.80
N LEU A 677 -25.66 5.85 17.36
CA LEU A 677 -25.86 5.47 15.96
C LEU A 677 -27.19 4.77 15.81
N ILE A 678 -27.98 5.15 14.81
CA ILE A 678 -29.31 4.59 14.55
C ILE A 678 -29.39 4.04 13.13
N LEU A 679 -29.84 2.81 12.97
CA LEU A 679 -30.17 2.25 11.65
C LEU A 679 -31.61 2.63 11.29
N THR A 680 -31.78 3.81 10.70
CA THR A 680 -33.08 4.40 10.40
C THR A 680 -33.80 3.66 9.26
N GLY A 681 -35.04 3.27 9.50
CA GLY A 681 -35.85 2.47 8.54
C GLY A 681 -35.65 0.96 8.65
N ARG A 682 -34.64 0.51 9.44
CA ARG A 682 -34.35 -0.92 9.62
C ARG A 682 -35.22 -1.54 10.70
N THR A 683 -35.76 -2.72 10.41
CA THR A 683 -36.37 -3.59 11.44
C THR A 683 -35.65 -4.93 11.47
N LEU A 684 -35.16 -5.32 12.64
CA LEU A 684 -34.68 -6.65 12.93
C LEU A 684 -35.82 -7.45 13.59
N TYR A 685 -36.25 -8.50 12.92
CA TYR A 685 -37.40 -9.29 13.34
C TYR A 685 -37.00 -10.28 14.44
N ALA A 686 -37.73 -10.32 15.52
CA ALA A 686 -37.55 -11.24 16.65
C ALA A 686 -38.71 -12.26 16.72
N ASP A 687 -39.01 -12.86 15.60
CA ASP A 687 -40.06 -13.88 15.40
C ASP A 687 -39.49 -15.32 15.36
N GLY A 688 -38.21 -15.50 15.66
CA GLY A 688 -37.49 -16.77 15.53
C GLY A 688 -36.78 -16.95 14.18
N SER A 689 -36.95 -16.00 13.25
CA SER A 689 -36.29 -16.01 11.95
C SER A 689 -34.87 -15.37 12.01
N TRP A 690 -33.98 -15.77 11.12
CA TRP A 690 -32.67 -15.16 10.94
C TRP A 690 -32.79 -13.84 10.17
N ASN A 691 -32.05 -12.84 10.63
CA ASN A 691 -31.83 -11.57 9.92
C ASN A 691 -30.37 -11.50 9.49
N THR A 692 -30.07 -10.89 8.36
CA THR A 692 -28.69 -10.53 8.00
C THR A 692 -28.30 -9.19 8.64
N LEU A 693 -27.07 -9.02 9.08
CA LEU A 693 -26.56 -7.80 9.71
C LEU A 693 -25.12 -7.57 9.30
N CYS A 694 -24.80 -6.34 8.89
CA CYS A 694 -23.46 -5.88 8.64
C CYS A 694 -23.32 -4.47 9.22
N LEU A 695 -22.38 -4.27 10.15
CA LEU A 695 -22.23 -2.99 10.86
C LEU A 695 -20.88 -2.35 10.52
N PRO A 696 -20.81 -1.01 10.36
CA PRO A 696 -19.55 -0.30 10.10
C PRO A 696 -18.78 0.00 11.40
N PHE A 697 -18.91 -0.83 12.42
CA PHE A 697 -18.22 -0.75 13.70
C PHE A 697 -18.20 -2.11 14.37
N SER A 698 -17.24 -2.29 15.26
CA SER A 698 -17.11 -3.53 16.03
C SER A 698 -17.83 -3.43 17.37
N LEU A 699 -18.33 -4.56 17.84
CA LEU A 699 -18.90 -4.71 19.19
C LEU A 699 -18.21 -5.87 19.91
N SER A 700 -17.78 -5.62 21.15
CA SER A 700 -17.37 -6.69 22.05
C SER A 700 -18.56 -7.60 22.42
N ALA A 701 -18.33 -8.74 23.05
CA ALA A 701 -19.40 -9.61 23.50
C ALA A 701 -20.35 -8.92 24.50
N ALA A 702 -19.80 -8.07 25.36
CA ALA A 702 -20.58 -7.27 26.31
C ALA A 702 -21.43 -6.21 25.59
N ASP A 703 -20.83 -5.50 24.62
CA ASP A 703 -21.53 -4.46 23.84
C ASP A 703 -22.57 -5.07 22.91
N THR A 704 -22.31 -6.24 22.33
CA THR A 704 -23.29 -7.01 21.53
C THR A 704 -24.52 -7.34 22.38
N TYR A 705 -24.30 -7.83 23.60
CA TYR A 705 -25.40 -8.11 24.53
C TYR A 705 -26.13 -6.83 24.95
N THR A 706 -25.42 -5.76 25.26
CA THR A 706 -26.00 -4.47 25.69
C THR A 706 -26.88 -3.86 24.59
N ASN A 707 -26.42 -3.86 23.35
CA ASN A 707 -27.11 -3.20 22.23
C ASN A 707 -28.20 -4.09 21.58
N LEU A 708 -27.97 -5.40 21.49
CA LEU A 708 -28.84 -6.33 20.77
C LEU A 708 -29.61 -7.28 21.69
N GLY A 709 -29.25 -7.35 22.97
CA GLY A 709 -29.84 -8.27 23.94
C GLY A 709 -29.38 -9.72 23.74
N SER A 710 -30.05 -10.66 24.41
CA SER A 710 -29.78 -12.08 24.22
C SER A 710 -30.22 -12.51 22.82
N CYS A 711 -29.26 -12.78 21.96
CA CYS A 711 -29.47 -13.21 20.59
C CYS A 711 -28.52 -14.36 20.23
N THR A 712 -28.84 -15.11 19.20
CA THR A 712 -27.92 -16.03 18.55
C THR A 712 -27.28 -15.31 17.37
N LEU A 713 -25.96 -15.23 17.36
CA LEU A 713 -25.16 -14.58 16.32
C LEU A 713 -24.24 -15.59 15.66
N LYS A 714 -24.22 -15.64 14.34
CA LYS A 714 -23.34 -16.56 13.58
C LYS A 714 -22.78 -15.85 12.34
N THR A 715 -21.62 -16.33 11.88
CA THR A 715 -21.04 -15.92 10.60
C THR A 715 -20.80 -17.13 9.73
N LEU A 716 -20.65 -16.93 8.42
CA LEU A 716 -20.35 -18.04 7.49
C LEU A 716 -18.94 -18.58 7.79
N GLY A 717 -18.81 -19.86 8.03
CA GLY A 717 -17.54 -20.55 8.31
C GLY A 717 -16.98 -21.25 7.08
N SER A 718 -17.78 -22.04 6.39
CA SER A 718 -17.40 -22.74 5.16
C SER A 718 -18.62 -22.95 4.24
N SER A 719 -18.34 -23.30 2.98
CA SER A 719 -19.36 -23.75 2.04
C SER A 719 -18.90 -25.04 1.35
N ASP A 720 -19.79 -25.99 1.21
CA ASP A 720 -19.52 -27.28 0.57
C ASP A 720 -20.52 -27.50 -0.56
N TYR A 721 -20.03 -27.80 -1.76
CA TYR A 721 -20.88 -28.08 -2.92
C TYR A 721 -20.74 -29.54 -3.38
N ASP A 722 -21.82 -30.29 -3.29
CA ASP A 722 -21.93 -31.62 -3.85
C ASP A 722 -22.49 -31.55 -5.28
N SER A 723 -21.61 -31.70 -6.26
CA SER A 723 -21.98 -31.64 -7.67
C SER A 723 -22.86 -32.84 -8.14
N ALA A 724 -22.83 -33.96 -7.42
CA ALA A 724 -23.66 -35.13 -7.74
C ALA A 724 -25.14 -34.91 -7.41
N THR A 725 -25.38 -34.24 -6.30
CA THR A 725 -26.75 -33.89 -5.88
C THR A 725 -27.16 -32.47 -6.26
N GLY A 726 -26.20 -31.59 -6.61
CA GLY A 726 -26.40 -30.16 -6.80
C GLY A 726 -26.75 -29.44 -5.50
N THR A 727 -26.23 -29.94 -4.36
CA THR A 727 -26.53 -29.36 -3.06
C THR A 727 -25.39 -28.48 -2.60
N LEU A 728 -25.69 -27.20 -2.30
CA LEU A 728 -24.78 -26.27 -1.67
C LEU A 728 -25.11 -26.14 -0.18
N THR A 729 -24.17 -26.51 0.67
CA THR A 729 -24.28 -26.42 2.13
C THR A 729 -23.49 -25.21 2.62
N LEU A 730 -24.13 -24.31 3.36
CA LEU A 730 -23.51 -23.17 4.04
C LEU A 730 -23.40 -23.49 5.52
N ASN A 731 -22.17 -23.62 6.02
CA ASN A 731 -21.88 -23.93 7.42
C ASN A 731 -21.62 -22.64 8.19
N PHE A 732 -22.45 -22.36 9.17
CA PHE A 732 -22.34 -21.19 10.03
C PHE A 732 -21.69 -21.54 11.37
N THR A 733 -20.80 -20.68 11.83
CA THR A 733 -20.13 -20.80 13.12
C THR A 733 -20.65 -19.74 14.10
N ASP A 734 -20.69 -20.07 15.38
CA ASP A 734 -21.08 -19.16 16.45
C ASP A 734 -20.13 -17.96 16.53
N ALA A 735 -20.69 -16.80 16.79
CA ALA A 735 -19.96 -15.57 17.09
C ALA A 735 -20.53 -14.92 18.35
N SER A 736 -19.66 -14.31 19.14
CA SER A 736 -20.05 -13.54 20.34
C SER A 736 -19.77 -12.04 20.17
N THR A 737 -18.96 -11.69 19.18
CA THR A 737 -18.53 -10.32 18.86
C THR A 737 -18.94 -9.98 17.43
N ILE A 738 -19.07 -8.70 17.14
CA ILE A 738 -19.26 -8.18 15.79
C ILE A 738 -17.99 -7.45 15.37
N GLU A 739 -17.44 -7.78 14.23
CA GLU A 739 -16.33 -7.07 13.59
C GLU A 739 -16.90 -6.11 12.53
N ALA A 740 -16.31 -4.92 12.42
CA ALA A 740 -16.73 -3.93 11.44
C ALA A 740 -16.66 -4.49 10.00
N GLY A 741 -17.67 -4.20 9.18
CA GLY A 741 -17.76 -4.64 7.79
C GLY A 741 -18.14 -6.10 7.58
N LYS A 742 -17.91 -6.96 8.57
CA LYS A 742 -18.15 -8.39 8.47
C LYS A 742 -19.66 -8.71 8.55
N PRO A 743 -20.20 -9.52 7.65
CA PRO A 743 -21.58 -9.91 7.68
C PRO A 743 -21.86 -11.05 8.66
N TYR A 744 -23.02 -10.97 9.29
CA TYR A 744 -23.54 -11.93 10.25
C TYR A 744 -24.99 -12.27 9.94
N ILE A 745 -25.43 -13.42 10.46
CA ILE A 745 -26.84 -13.73 10.67
C ILE A 745 -27.13 -13.68 12.17
N ILE A 746 -28.28 -13.09 12.50
CA ILE A 746 -28.68 -12.86 13.90
C ILE A 746 -30.15 -13.28 14.08
N LYS A 747 -30.43 -13.91 15.21
CA LYS A 747 -31.76 -14.43 15.56
C LYS A 747 -32.05 -14.20 17.04
N TRP A 748 -33.32 -13.91 17.35
CA TRP A 748 -33.87 -13.87 18.72
C TRP A 748 -34.89 -14.95 18.92
N THR A 749 -35.14 -15.32 20.18
CA THR A 749 -36.27 -16.18 20.53
C THR A 749 -37.58 -15.48 20.16
N SER A 750 -38.53 -16.22 19.55
CA SER A 750 -39.83 -15.70 19.16
C SER A 750 -40.51 -15.02 20.35
N GLY A 751 -41.13 -13.86 20.11
CA GLY A 751 -41.83 -13.07 21.13
C GLY A 751 -40.93 -12.06 21.89
N SER A 752 -39.66 -11.93 21.56
CA SER A 752 -38.75 -10.97 22.20
C SER A 752 -38.97 -9.51 21.77
N GLY A 753 -39.91 -9.25 20.84
CA GLY A 753 -40.23 -7.94 20.26
C GLY A 753 -39.23 -7.52 19.16
N ASN A 754 -39.79 -7.04 18.03
CA ASN A 754 -38.97 -6.55 16.91
C ASN A 754 -38.18 -5.31 17.32
N ARG A 755 -36.99 -5.16 16.76
CA ARG A 755 -36.13 -3.97 16.94
C ARG A 755 -36.26 -3.09 15.72
N THR A 756 -37.08 -2.06 15.82
CA THR A 756 -37.28 -1.04 14.78
C THR A 756 -36.30 0.11 15.04
N ASN A 757 -35.60 0.55 14.03
CA ASN A 757 -34.53 1.56 14.13
C ASN A 757 -33.56 1.21 15.26
N PRO A 758 -32.89 0.04 15.20
CA PRO A 758 -31.95 -0.34 16.26
C PRO A 758 -30.87 0.71 16.43
N SER A 759 -30.56 0.99 17.72
CA SER A 759 -29.65 2.05 18.14
C SER A 759 -28.47 1.44 18.86
N PHE A 760 -27.28 2.01 18.63
CA PHE A 760 -26.03 1.58 19.20
C PHE A 760 -25.34 2.77 19.87
N SER A 761 -24.80 2.55 21.07
CA SER A 761 -24.23 3.63 21.87
C SER A 761 -22.69 3.51 21.94
N GLY A 762 -22.00 4.62 21.80
CA GLY A 762 -20.56 4.72 22.03
C GLY A 762 -19.69 3.93 21.03
N VAL A 763 -20.14 3.78 19.78
CA VAL A 763 -19.46 3.00 18.74
C VAL A 763 -18.44 3.86 17.98
N THR A 764 -17.37 3.26 17.53
CA THR A 764 -16.39 3.91 16.65
C THR A 764 -16.55 3.40 15.23
N ILE A 765 -16.77 4.30 14.29
CA ILE A 765 -16.91 3.94 12.88
C ILE A 765 -15.60 3.40 12.36
N ASN A 766 -15.66 2.23 11.74
CA ASN A 766 -14.58 1.62 11.00
C ASN A 766 -15.15 1.13 9.67
N TYR A 767 -15.06 2.01 8.67
CA TYR A 767 -15.62 1.77 7.34
C TYR A 767 -14.67 0.89 6.53
N VAL A 768 -14.93 -0.41 6.59
CA VAL A 768 -14.16 -1.45 5.90
C VAL A 768 -15.11 -2.49 5.30
N ASP A 769 -14.71 -3.08 4.19
CA ASP A 769 -15.35 -4.26 3.61
C ASP A 769 -14.61 -5.51 4.09
N ALA A 770 -15.29 -6.32 4.89
CA ALA A 770 -14.77 -7.58 5.42
C ALA A 770 -15.69 -8.76 5.06
N ALA A 771 -16.06 -8.87 3.79
CA ALA A 771 -16.84 -9.98 3.26
C ALA A 771 -16.24 -11.34 3.65
N VAL A 772 -17.07 -12.30 4.04
CA VAL A 772 -16.63 -13.65 4.36
C VAL A 772 -16.67 -14.48 3.08
N LYS A 773 -15.48 -14.84 2.59
CA LYS A 773 -15.30 -15.62 1.37
C LYS A 773 -15.04 -17.09 1.70
N THR A 774 -15.78 -17.96 1.02
CA THR A 774 -15.55 -19.40 1.02
C THR A 774 -15.37 -19.86 -0.43
N ASP A 775 -15.06 -21.14 -0.65
CA ASP A 775 -14.82 -21.65 -2.02
C ASP A 775 -16.02 -21.41 -2.96
N ASN A 776 -17.24 -21.60 -2.47
CA ASN A 776 -18.44 -21.57 -3.30
C ASN A 776 -19.31 -20.33 -3.09
N VAL A 777 -19.09 -19.56 -2.03
CA VAL A 777 -19.96 -18.44 -1.66
C VAL A 777 -19.15 -17.32 -1.02
N THR A 778 -19.44 -16.09 -1.42
CA THR A 778 -19.06 -14.87 -0.72
C THR A 778 -20.28 -14.34 0.05
N PHE A 779 -20.21 -14.31 1.36
CA PHE A 779 -21.21 -13.65 2.19
C PHE A 779 -20.82 -12.18 2.29
N GLN A 780 -21.50 -11.35 1.49
CA GLN A 780 -21.17 -9.95 1.24
C GLN A 780 -22.09 -9.03 2.03
N GLY A 781 -21.52 -8.22 2.92
CA GLY A 781 -22.21 -7.11 3.57
C GLY A 781 -22.26 -5.87 2.68
N SER A 782 -23.20 -4.97 2.93
CA SER A 782 -23.26 -3.67 2.24
C SER A 782 -23.78 -2.58 3.17
N PHE A 783 -23.21 -1.39 3.03
CA PHE A 783 -23.67 -0.16 3.70
C PHE A 783 -24.52 0.72 2.77
N SER A 784 -24.67 0.31 1.53
CA SER A 784 -25.58 0.88 0.54
C SER A 784 -26.64 -0.14 0.16
N PRO A 785 -27.84 0.30 -0.26
CA PRO A 785 -28.84 -0.62 -0.80
C PRO A 785 -28.31 -1.35 -2.02
N VAL A 786 -28.47 -2.67 -2.05
CA VAL A 786 -28.04 -3.53 -3.15
C VAL A 786 -29.21 -3.81 -4.07
N SER A 787 -29.13 -3.34 -5.31
CA SER A 787 -30.12 -3.67 -6.35
C SER A 787 -29.83 -5.06 -6.88
N LEU A 788 -30.86 -5.92 -6.89
CA LEU A 788 -30.81 -7.26 -7.44
C LEU A 788 -31.72 -7.31 -8.68
N GLU A 789 -31.15 -7.72 -9.80
CA GLU A 789 -31.90 -7.84 -11.07
C GLU A 789 -32.77 -9.08 -11.09
N ALA A 790 -33.92 -9.00 -11.80
CA ALA A 790 -34.81 -10.12 -11.99
C ALA A 790 -34.08 -11.31 -12.61
N ASN A 791 -34.22 -12.47 -12.01
CA ASN A 791 -33.63 -13.73 -12.44
C ASN A 791 -32.08 -13.79 -12.35
N ASP A 792 -31.44 -12.90 -11.59
CA ASP A 792 -30.04 -13.09 -11.24
C ASP A 792 -29.91 -14.29 -10.30
N LYS A 793 -29.39 -15.38 -10.83
CA LYS A 793 -29.21 -16.65 -10.12
C LYS A 793 -27.81 -16.78 -9.49
N THR A 794 -27.01 -15.75 -9.57
CA THR A 794 -25.66 -15.71 -8.95
C THR A 794 -25.69 -15.09 -7.56
N VAL A 795 -26.79 -14.41 -7.19
CA VAL A 795 -26.95 -13.78 -5.89
C VAL A 795 -28.19 -14.30 -5.18
N LEU A 796 -28.03 -14.65 -3.90
CA LEU A 796 -29.10 -15.11 -3.04
C LEU A 796 -29.28 -14.15 -1.87
N TYR A 797 -30.55 -13.96 -1.46
CA TYR A 797 -30.86 -13.23 -0.24
C TYR A 797 -31.62 -14.12 0.75
N LEU A 798 -31.46 -13.83 2.05
CA LEU A 798 -32.17 -14.52 3.11
C LEU A 798 -33.61 -13.97 3.22
N GLY A 799 -34.58 -14.78 2.97
CA GLY A 799 -35.97 -14.41 3.01
C GLY A 799 -36.78 -15.10 4.13
N ALA A 800 -38.09 -15.18 3.95
CA ALA A 800 -39.00 -15.81 4.92
C ALA A 800 -38.65 -17.29 5.16
N ASP A 801 -38.99 -17.78 6.34
CA ASP A 801 -38.78 -19.18 6.76
C ASP A 801 -37.33 -19.63 6.79
N ASN A 802 -36.38 -18.66 6.93
CA ASN A 802 -34.93 -18.93 6.92
C ASN A 802 -34.42 -19.59 5.64
N LYS A 803 -35.03 -19.27 4.49
CA LYS A 803 -34.68 -19.79 3.17
C LYS A 803 -33.88 -18.78 2.36
N LEU A 804 -33.04 -19.27 1.47
CA LEU A 804 -32.35 -18.47 0.48
C LEU A 804 -33.14 -18.42 -0.81
N TYR A 805 -33.27 -17.23 -1.39
CA TYR A 805 -33.98 -16.96 -2.62
C TYR A 805 -33.10 -16.19 -3.58
N TRP A 806 -33.23 -16.43 -4.89
CA TRP A 806 -32.76 -15.49 -5.90
C TRP A 806 -33.90 -14.51 -6.28
N PRO A 807 -33.58 -13.31 -6.81
CA PRO A 807 -34.59 -12.33 -7.19
C PRO A 807 -35.41 -12.84 -8.40
N THR A 808 -36.75 -12.94 -8.28
CA THR A 808 -37.66 -13.25 -9.39
C THR A 808 -38.19 -12.01 -10.09
N ALA A 809 -37.97 -10.85 -9.52
CA ALA A 809 -38.27 -9.51 -10.05
C ALA A 809 -37.18 -8.57 -9.53
N ASP A 810 -36.99 -7.42 -10.20
CA ASP A 810 -36.10 -6.39 -9.71
C ASP A 810 -36.47 -6.00 -8.29
N MET A 811 -35.48 -6.05 -7.38
CA MET A 811 -35.70 -5.75 -5.99
C MET A 811 -34.43 -5.10 -5.37
N THR A 812 -34.61 -4.49 -4.21
CA THR A 812 -33.51 -3.88 -3.49
C THR A 812 -33.42 -4.49 -2.09
N VAL A 813 -32.23 -4.94 -1.73
CA VAL A 813 -31.85 -5.30 -0.35
C VAL A 813 -31.33 -4.05 0.32
N GLY A 814 -31.92 -3.60 1.41
CA GLY A 814 -31.56 -2.37 2.10
C GLY A 814 -30.13 -2.41 2.67
N SER A 815 -29.66 -1.27 3.15
CA SER A 815 -28.30 -1.14 3.69
C SER A 815 -28.12 -1.84 5.05
N CYS A 816 -26.88 -1.98 5.50
CA CYS A 816 -26.49 -2.69 6.73
C CYS A 816 -27.03 -4.14 6.78
N ARG A 817 -27.14 -4.75 5.60
CA ARG A 817 -27.55 -6.15 5.40
C ARG A 817 -26.46 -6.92 4.70
N ALA A 818 -26.73 -8.16 4.34
CA ALA A 818 -25.83 -8.99 3.54
C ALA A 818 -26.57 -9.90 2.59
N VAL A 819 -25.91 -10.22 1.49
CA VAL A 819 -26.36 -11.17 0.46
C VAL A 819 -25.31 -12.27 0.30
N PHE A 820 -25.67 -13.37 -0.35
CA PHE A 820 -24.78 -14.48 -0.64
C PHE A 820 -24.51 -14.51 -2.14
N VAL A 821 -23.29 -14.19 -2.53
CA VAL A 821 -22.84 -14.22 -3.93
C VAL A 821 -22.24 -15.60 -4.21
N LEU A 822 -22.75 -16.30 -5.21
CA LEU A 822 -22.28 -17.63 -5.58
C LEU A 822 -20.99 -17.52 -6.41
N ASN A 823 -19.91 -18.14 -5.96
CA ASN A 823 -18.60 -18.13 -6.60
C ASN A 823 -18.53 -19.25 -7.65
N GLY A 824 -18.71 -18.92 -8.92
CA GLY A 824 -18.65 -19.89 -10.02
C GLY A 824 -19.82 -20.88 -10.09
N LEU A 825 -20.84 -20.67 -9.28
CA LEU A 825 -22.08 -21.44 -9.27
C LEU A 825 -23.27 -20.55 -9.63
N THR A 826 -24.33 -21.17 -10.16
CA THR A 826 -25.63 -20.50 -10.34
C THR A 826 -26.75 -21.32 -9.70
N ALA A 827 -27.74 -20.66 -9.16
CA ALA A 827 -28.94 -21.34 -8.67
C ALA A 827 -29.80 -21.81 -9.86
N GLY A 828 -30.21 -23.07 -9.90
CA GLY A 828 -31.05 -23.55 -11.01
C GLY A 828 -31.40 -25.01 -10.97
N ASP A 829 -32.44 -25.38 -11.72
CA ASP A 829 -33.08 -26.71 -11.73
C ASP A 829 -32.46 -27.71 -12.72
N LEU A 830 -31.61 -27.27 -13.65
CA LEU A 830 -31.06 -28.16 -14.67
C LEU A 830 -29.78 -28.84 -14.15
N PRO A 831 -29.58 -30.15 -14.40
CA PRO A 831 -28.41 -30.88 -13.99
C PRO A 831 -27.21 -30.37 -14.82
N SER A 832 -26.37 -29.53 -14.18
CA SER A 832 -25.03 -29.16 -14.69
C SER A 832 -24.05 -29.12 -13.51
N ALA A 833 -22.79 -29.35 -13.79
CA ALA A 833 -21.75 -29.34 -12.75
C ALA A 833 -21.63 -27.98 -12.01
N ALA A 834 -22.21 -26.93 -12.53
CA ALA A 834 -22.17 -25.57 -11.99
C ALA A 834 -23.50 -25.07 -11.39
N ASN A 835 -24.56 -25.90 -11.35
CA ASN A 835 -25.88 -25.46 -10.87
C ASN A 835 -26.19 -26.03 -9.48
N ALA A 836 -26.32 -25.16 -8.49
CA ALA A 836 -26.84 -25.50 -7.17
C ALA A 836 -28.38 -25.59 -7.22
N ARG A 837 -28.92 -26.81 -6.98
CA ARG A 837 -30.36 -27.10 -6.98
C ARG A 837 -30.98 -27.08 -5.60
N ALA A 838 -30.17 -27.24 -4.57
CA ALA A 838 -30.60 -27.23 -3.18
C ALA A 838 -29.61 -26.45 -2.33
N PHE A 839 -30.16 -25.74 -1.35
CA PHE A 839 -29.34 -24.96 -0.39
C PHE A 839 -29.66 -25.47 1.00
N VAL A 840 -28.59 -25.81 1.76
CA VAL A 840 -28.67 -26.24 3.15
C VAL A 840 -27.98 -25.19 4.00
N LEU A 841 -28.69 -24.64 4.97
CA LEU A 841 -28.14 -23.75 5.98
C LEU A 841 -27.87 -24.60 7.24
N ASN A 842 -26.60 -24.87 7.51
CA ASN A 842 -26.15 -25.65 8.67
C ASN A 842 -25.76 -24.68 9.80
N PHE A 843 -26.51 -24.70 10.87
CA PHE A 843 -26.31 -23.83 12.04
C PHE A 843 -25.64 -24.57 13.23
N GLY A 844 -25.12 -25.76 13.03
CA GLY A 844 -24.53 -26.60 14.09
C GLY A 844 -25.58 -27.43 14.82
N ASP A 845 -25.62 -27.39 16.17
CA ASP A 845 -26.45 -28.29 17.00
C ASP A 845 -27.98 -28.14 16.83
N GLU A 846 -28.45 -27.06 16.21
CA GLU A 846 -29.82 -26.99 15.73
C GLU A 846 -29.91 -27.65 14.35
N SER A 847 -30.12 -28.96 14.34
CA SER A 847 -30.49 -29.70 13.12
C SER A 847 -31.93 -29.40 12.70
N THR A 848 -32.22 -28.16 12.37
CA THR A 848 -33.28 -27.82 11.47
C THR A 848 -32.73 -27.99 10.07
N GLY A 849 -32.64 -29.26 9.67
CA GLY A 849 -32.47 -29.62 8.28
C GLY A 849 -33.63 -29.04 7.49
N ILE A 850 -33.47 -27.79 7.02
CA ILE A 850 -34.27 -27.28 5.95
C ILE A 850 -33.71 -27.90 4.68
N THR A 851 -34.07 -29.15 4.49
CA THR A 851 -33.92 -29.87 3.26
C THR A 851 -34.79 -29.20 2.22
N THR A 852 -34.15 -28.72 1.16
CA THR A 852 -34.74 -28.37 -0.13
C THR A 852 -35.68 -27.17 -0.14
N THR A 853 -35.16 -26.01 -0.50
CA THR A 853 -35.93 -25.16 -1.41
C THR A 853 -36.02 -25.91 -2.73
N ASN A 854 -37.05 -26.70 -2.90
CA ASN A 854 -37.52 -27.05 -4.25
C ASN A 854 -37.89 -25.73 -4.91
N PHE A 855 -37.02 -25.25 -5.80
CA PHE A 855 -37.39 -24.24 -6.77
C PHE A 855 -38.30 -24.89 -7.81
N THR A 856 -39.48 -25.31 -7.42
CA THR A 856 -40.57 -25.41 -8.34
C THR A 856 -40.92 -23.97 -8.68
N ASN A 857 -40.71 -23.63 -9.92
CA ASN A 857 -41.42 -22.58 -10.59
C ASN A 857 -42.91 -22.83 -10.32
N ASP A 858 -43.41 -22.34 -9.20
CA ASP A 858 -44.87 -22.28 -8.99
C ASP A 858 -45.35 -21.21 -9.94
N THR A 859 -45.48 -21.68 -11.20
CA THR A 859 -46.43 -21.08 -12.11
C THR A 859 -47.73 -21.02 -11.39
N ASN A 860 -48.03 -19.83 -10.83
CA ASN A 860 -49.43 -19.41 -10.51
C ASN A 860 -50.25 -20.48 -9.82
N GLU A 861 -50.16 -20.65 -8.53
CA GLU A 861 -51.37 -20.90 -7.78
C GLU A 861 -52.23 -19.64 -7.89
N ALA A 862 -53.14 -19.67 -8.82
CA ALA A 862 -54.15 -18.62 -8.97
C ALA A 862 -54.91 -18.48 -7.65
N GLY A 863 -54.54 -17.51 -6.81
CA GLY A 863 -55.14 -17.27 -5.52
C GLY A 863 -54.27 -17.01 -4.33
N ALA A 864 -52.92 -17.13 -4.43
CA ALA A 864 -52.04 -16.85 -3.31
C ALA A 864 -52.12 -15.37 -2.88
N TRP A 865 -52.15 -15.15 -1.56
CA TRP A 865 -52.22 -13.82 -0.94
C TRP A 865 -50.86 -13.44 -0.33
N TYR A 866 -50.47 -12.20 -0.53
CA TYR A 866 -49.18 -11.69 0.00
C TYR A 866 -49.42 -10.40 0.78
N THR A 867 -48.60 -10.17 1.79
CA THR A 867 -48.49 -8.87 2.45
C THR A 867 -47.72 -7.90 1.54
N LEU A 868 -47.76 -6.60 1.80
CA LEU A 868 -47.05 -5.60 0.98
C LEU A 868 -45.51 -5.76 0.97
N ASP A 869 -45.00 -6.40 1.98
CA ASP A 869 -43.59 -6.77 2.15
C ASP A 869 -43.23 -8.13 1.49
N GLY A 870 -44.19 -8.68 0.66
CA GLY A 870 -43.93 -9.89 -0.15
C GLY A 870 -44.10 -11.22 0.58
N ARG A 871 -44.58 -11.23 1.81
CA ARG A 871 -44.83 -12.47 2.57
C ARG A 871 -46.07 -13.19 2.06
N CYS A 872 -45.95 -14.45 1.63
CA CYS A 872 -47.06 -15.29 1.27
C CYS A 872 -47.88 -15.69 2.51
N LEU A 873 -49.20 -15.54 2.42
CA LEU A 873 -50.15 -15.94 3.47
C LEU A 873 -50.77 -17.30 3.14
N SER A 874 -50.98 -18.12 4.15
CA SER A 874 -51.55 -19.45 4.03
C SER A 874 -53.03 -19.46 3.52
N GLY A 875 -53.57 -18.28 3.16
CA GLY A 875 -54.93 -18.11 2.65
C GLY A 875 -55.37 -16.66 2.62
N LYS A 876 -56.61 -16.40 2.24
CA LYS A 876 -57.15 -15.03 2.21
C LYS A 876 -57.09 -14.39 3.59
N PRO A 877 -56.41 -13.21 3.72
CA PRO A 877 -56.30 -12.54 5.01
C PRO A 877 -57.64 -12.13 5.57
N THR A 878 -57.83 -12.33 6.86
CA THR A 878 -59.02 -11.93 7.61
C THR A 878 -58.81 -10.61 8.36
N THR A 879 -57.58 -10.15 8.46
CA THR A 879 -57.27 -8.88 9.12
C THR A 879 -57.37 -7.73 8.12
N LYS A 880 -57.96 -6.61 8.56
CA LYS A 880 -58.04 -5.38 7.74
C LYS A 880 -56.69 -4.93 7.33
N GLY A 881 -56.47 -4.70 6.05
CA GLY A 881 -55.18 -4.27 5.53
C GLY A 881 -55.10 -4.27 4.03
N LEU A 882 -53.96 -3.85 3.49
CA LEU A 882 -53.63 -3.88 2.07
C LEU A 882 -52.79 -5.11 1.78
N TYR A 883 -53.17 -5.93 0.84
CA TYR A 883 -52.54 -7.20 0.48
C TYR A 883 -52.37 -7.30 -1.04
N ILE A 884 -51.56 -8.22 -1.50
CA ILE A 884 -51.36 -8.50 -2.92
C ILE A 884 -51.96 -9.90 -3.22
N ASN A 885 -52.77 -9.98 -4.23
CA ASN A 885 -53.31 -11.24 -4.76
C ASN A 885 -53.30 -11.16 -6.28
N ASN A 886 -52.74 -12.14 -6.95
CA ASN A 886 -52.59 -12.16 -8.42
C ASN A 886 -51.96 -10.86 -8.97
N GLY A 887 -50.90 -10.34 -8.30
CA GLY A 887 -50.20 -9.13 -8.72
C GLY A 887 -50.97 -7.81 -8.53
N LYS A 888 -52.20 -7.84 -7.93
CA LYS A 888 -53.02 -6.66 -7.68
C LYS A 888 -53.10 -6.35 -6.19
N LYS A 889 -52.99 -5.07 -5.83
CA LYS A 889 -53.25 -4.59 -4.46
C LYS A 889 -54.70 -4.66 -4.11
N ILE A 890 -55.08 -5.39 -3.07
CA ILE A 890 -56.47 -5.60 -2.62
C ILE A 890 -56.57 -5.15 -1.17
N VAL A 891 -57.56 -4.30 -0.90
CA VAL A 891 -57.87 -3.85 0.47
C VAL A 891 -58.90 -4.83 1.08
N ILE A 892 -58.53 -5.47 2.19
CA ILE A 892 -59.44 -6.21 3.05
C ILE A 892 -59.99 -5.19 4.08
N LYS A 893 -61.28 -4.94 4.02
CA LYS A 893 -62.01 -3.98 4.87
C LYS A 893 -62.42 -4.58 6.20
#